data_98a4820357a6c459f26e4dc7b0936217
#
_entry.id   98a4820357a6c459f26e4dc7b0936217
#
_cell.length_a   1.000
_cell.length_b   1.000
_cell.length_c   1.000
_cell.angle_alpha   90.00
_cell.angle_beta   90.00
_cell.angle_gamma   90.00
#
_symmetry.space_group_name_H-M   'P 1'
#
loop_
_entity.id
_entity.type
_entity.pdbx_description
1 polymer ?
#
loop_
_entity_poly.entity_id
_entity_poly.type
_entity_poly.pdbx_seq_one_letter_code
_entity_poly.pdbx_strand_id
1 'polypeptide(L)'
;MEEVEERVNEILKEWMNPQLIEEMEEGVINAPQDLLGMHFYEGTQMFVVRRPVAQRVWITDVSGETAYEAEELDAELGLFGLQIEKKKDQLKDYRVRIRYGEGDVVETADPYAYEPEITDYDTYLFAQGSHYEIFDKLGAHVETIDGVTGTRFAVWAPHARSVSVVGNFNMWDGRLHTMRLIGPSGIYELFVPNVGEGAVYKYQITTRSGDLLFKTDPYGNYAQVRPDNASVVTSLTGYEWQDADYEKKHHGKTREVRERAPMNIYEAHLGSWKKRVEDDDNGFYSYRELAEMMGDYLVEMGYTHIELMGIAEYPFDGSWGYQVGCYYAPTSRYGTPKDFMYFVDEMHKRGIEVILDWVPAHFPKDAHCLGNFDGQAVYEHSDRRRGEHPDWGTYIFDYGKKEVQNFLVANALFWVEKFHIDGLRVDAVASMLYLDYGKQDGDWLPNKDGGNENYEAMDFLRHLNSIMEKRHPDAYIIAEESTAWPGVTKRVKDEGLGFSYKWNMGWMNDFLEYMKLDPYFKQFHHGQLCFSLSYHLSEKYILVLSHDEVVHGKCSLLNKMPGLTGDKYAALKAAFGFFYGHPGKKLLFMGQEFAQEREWSEMRSLDWFLLDQEPHQGIHAFIKDMNKLYLENDALYYNDSDVMGFEWMDCERAETSTVAFVRRGKTMKKQLMFILNFTPVAHEQYTVKAPCGGTFREILNSDAPKYGGRGRLNESPIKAKKVTTDKKKKEAAYELTCYLPPLSVVVLEYDYKK
;
A
#
# COMPACT_ATOMS: atom_id res chain seq x y z
N MET A 1 -40.52 0.17 -56.74
CA MET A 1 -39.28 0.16 -55.90
C MET A 1 -39.13 1.45 -55.14
N GLU A 2 -39.34 2.61 -55.73
CA GLU A 2 -39.28 3.91 -55.02
C GLU A 2 -40.30 4.05 -53.88
N GLU A 3 -41.53 3.56 -54.02
CA GLU A 3 -42.56 3.61 -52.96
C GLU A 3 -42.28 2.74 -51.74
N VAL A 4 -41.41 1.75 -51.86
CA VAL A 4 -40.99 0.85 -50.72
C VAL A 4 -39.82 1.45 -49.98
N GLU A 5 -38.89 2.16 -50.64
CA GLU A 5 -37.77 2.83 -50.01
C GLU A 5 -38.20 4.06 -49.16
N GLU A 6 -39.18 4.85 -49.62
CA GLU A 6 -39.72 5.97 -48.84
C GLU A 6 -40.41 5.52 -47.54
N ARG A 7 -41.09 4.36 -47.52
CA ARG A 7 -41.71 3.81 -46.29
C ARG A 7 -40.72 3.36 -45.23
N VAL A 8 -39.56 2.83 -45.62
CA VAL A 8 -38.53 2.32 -44.72
C VAL A 8 -38.00 3.44 -43.80
N ASN A 9 -37.82 4.64 -44.31
CA ASN A 9 -37.38 5.80 -43.56
C ASN A 9 -38.42 6.35 -42.58
N GLU A 10 -39.71 6.20 -42.85
CA GLU A 10 -40.77 6.76 -42.02
C GLU A 10 -40.89 6.05 -40.68
N ILE A 11 -40.86 4.71 -40.62
CA ILE A 11 -41.02 3.92 -39.39
C ILE A 11 -39.79 4.10 -38.48
N LEU A 12 -38.58 4.08 -39.05
CA LEU A 12 -37.35 4.28 -38.26
C LEU A 12 -37.31 5.70 -37.67
N LYS A 13 -37.66 6.71 -38.43
CA LYS A 13 -37.75 8.11 -37.98
C LYS A 13 -38.86 8.30 -36.94
N GLU A 14 -39.98 7.62 -37.07
CA GLU A 14 -41.07 7.66 -36.07
C GLU A 14 -40.66 6.99 -34.75
N TRP A 15 -39.88 5.91 -34.80
CA TRP A 15 -39.39 5.20 -33.64
C TRP A 15 -38.27 5.95 -32.90
N MET A 16 -37.38 6.62 -33.62
CA MET A 16 -36.26 7.36 -33.02
C MET A 16 -36.76 8.48 -32.11
N ASN A 17 -36.37 8.40 -30.83
CA ASN A 17 -36.72 9.43 -29.84
C ASN A 17 -35.93 10.71 -30.10
N PRO A 18 -36.59 11.85 -30.45
CA PRO A 18 -35.90 13.12 -30.73
C PRO A 18 -35.07 13.63 -29.55
N GLN A 19 -35.49 13.36 -28.31
CA GLN A 19 -34.73 13.77 -27.12
C GLN A 19 -33.39 13.07 -27.04
N LEU A 20 -33.33 11.75 -27.36
CA LEU A 20 -32.04 10.99 -27.35
C LEU A 20 -31.10 11.49 -28.46
N ILE A 21 -31.63 11.94 -29.57
CA ILE A 21 -30.85 12.56 -30.65
C ILE A 21 -30.25 13.89 -30.17
N GLU A 22 -31.05 14.76 -29.58
CA GLU A 22 -30.59 16.02 -28.98
C GLU A 22 -29.54 15.81 -27.92
N GLU A 23 -29.74 14.84 -27.00
CA GLU A 23 -28.74 14.44 -26.00
C GLU A 23 -27.45 13.93 -26.65
N MET A 24 -27.54 13.22 -27.78
CA MET A 24 -26.38 12.76 -28.54
C MET A 24 -25.64 13.88 -29.26
N GLU A 25 -26.36 14.85 -29.80
CA GLU A 25 -25.82 16.09 -30.40
C GLU A 25 -25.04 16.89 -29.36
N GLU A 26 -25.62 17.06 -28.18
CA GLU A 26 -24.96 17.72 -27.04
C GLU A 26 -23.82 16.92 -26.40
N GLY A 27 -23.65 15.65 -26.74
CA GLY A 27 -22.66 14.76 -26.15
C GLY A 27 -22.95 14.39 -24.68
N VAL A 28 -24.24 14.33 -24.31
CA VAL A 28 -24.66 14.08 -22.91
C VAL A 28 -25.58 12.87 -22.76
N ILE A 29 -25.72 12.07 -23.82
CA ILE A 29 -26.51 10.83 -23.76
C ILE A 29 -25.93 9.84 -22.74
N ASN A 30 -26.76 9.36 -21.83
CA ASN A 30 -26.41 8.39 -20.80
C ASN A 30 -27.12 7.04 -20.94
N ALA A 31 -28.08 6.95 -21.86
CA ALA A 31 -28.76 5.70 -22.24
C ALA A 31 -28.62 5.46 -23.76
N PRO A 32 -27.38 5.34 -24.30
CA PRO A 32 -27.15 5.19 -25.74
C PRO A 32 -27.78 3.91 -26.29
N GLN A 33 -27.92 2.87 -25.48
CA GLN A 33 -28.59 1.61 -25.87
C GLN A 33 -30.10 1.76 -26.16
N ASP A 34 -30.74 2.83 -25.73
CA ASP A 34 -32.16 3.07 -26.03
C ASP A 34 -32.36 3.60 -27.47
N LEU A 35 -31.26 4.00 -28.11
CA LEU A 35 -31.22 4.43 -29.52
C LEU A 35 -30.32 3.50 -30.36
N LEU A 36 -29.11 3.20 -29.88
CA LEU A 36 -28.12 2.44 -30.62
C LEU A 36 -28.29 0.93 -30.38
N GLY A 37 -27.88 0.13 -31.36
CA GLY A 37 -28.00 -1.32 -31.33
C GLY A 37 -29.17 -1.86 -32.14
N MET A 38 -29.64 -3.05 -31.78
CA MET A 38 -30.75 -3.76 -32.41
C MET A 38 -32.00 -3.64 -31.54
N HIS A 39 -33.10 -3.22 -32.19
CA HIS A 39 -34.41 -3.02 -31.54
C HIS A 39 -35.53 -3.74 -32.30
N PHE A 40 -36.70 -3.88 -31.68
CA PHE A 40 -37.91 -4.36 -32.29
C PHE A 40 -39.04 -3.37 -32.05
N TYR A 41 -39.68 -2.92 -33.12
CA TYR A 41 -40.84 -2.05 -33.07
C TYR A 41 -41.93 -2.56 -34.04
N GLU A 42 -43.14 -2.81 -33.57
CA GLU A 42 -44.28 -3.35 -34.34
C GLU A 42 -43.95 -4.60 -35.16
N GLY A 43 -43.02 -5.45 -34.67
CA GLY A 43 -42.60 -6.68 -35.36
C GLY A 43 -41.51 -6.50 -36.42
N THR A 44 -41.08 -5.27 -36.62
CA THR A 44 -39.95 -4.89 -37.46
C THR A 44 -38.65 -4.89 -36.63
N GLN A 45 -37.59 -5.48 -37.16
CA GLN A 45 -36.26 -5.40 -36.58
C GLN A 45 -35.53 -4.14 -37.08
N MET A 46 -34.99 -3.38 -36.16
CA MET A 46 -34.33 -2.10 -36.47
C MET A 46 -32.91 -2.13 -35.90
N PHE A 47 -32.01 -1.50 -36.64
CA PHE A 47 -30.61 -1.31 -36.25
C PHE A 47 -30.26 0.17 -36.37
N VAL A 48 -29.67 0.74 -35.33
CA VAL A 48 -29.10 2.08 -35.38
C VAL A 48 -27.66 1.98 -34.86
N VAL A 49 -26.70 2.42 -35.66
CA VAL A 49 -25.30 2.42 -35.28
C VAL A 49 -24.67 3.78 -35.50
N ARG A 50 -23.81 4.20 -34.56
CA ARG A 50 -23.05 5.43 -34.65
C ARG A 50 -21.65 5.16 -35.14
N ARG A 51 -21.31 5.64 -36.34
CA ARG A 51 -19.99 5.47 -36.97
C ARG A 51 -19.58 6.79 -37.63
N PRO A 52 -19.09 7.79 -36.87
CA PRO A 52 -18.62 9.06 -37.40
C PRO A 52 -17.59 8.84 -38.51
N VAL A 53 -17.65 9.66 -39.54
CA VAL A 53 -16.79 9.65 -40.74
C VAL A 53 -16.79 8.34 -41.56
N ALA A 54 -17.67 7.38 -41.26
CA ALA A 54 -17.88 6.23 -42.12
C ALA A 54 -18.55 6.65 -43.44
N GLN A 55 -18.14 6.07 -44.56
CA GLN A 55 -18.79 6.29 -45.86
C GLN A 55 -19.93 5.34 -46.14
N ARG A 56 -19.79 4.09 -45.68
CA ARG A 56 -20.81 3.04 -45.84
C ARG A 56 -20.78 2.12 -44.66
N VAL A 57 -21.95 1.70 -44.21
CA VAL A 57 -22.15 0.76 -43.13
C VAL A 57 -23.06 -0.37 -43.59
N TRP A 58 -22.76 -1.59 -43.23
CA TRP A 58 -23.62 -2.77 -43.46
C TRP A 58 -23.84 -3.50 -42.13
N ILE A 59 -25.06 -3.98 -41.97
CA ILE A 59 -25.41 -4.96 -40.95
C ILE A 59 -25.36 -6.34 -41.57
N THR A 60 -24.56 -7.24 -41.00
CA THR A 60 -24.35 -8.60 -41.53
C THR A 60 -24.77 -9.65 -40.51
N ASP A 61 -25.09 -10.84 -40.97
CA ASP A 61 -25.12 -12.00 -40.09
C ASP A 61 -23.71 -12.36 -39.62
N VAL A 62 -23.60 -13.24 -38.63
CA VAL A 62 -22.30 -13.64 -38.06
C VAL A 62 -21.43 -14.41 -39.10
N SER A 63 -22.04 -15.08 -40.10
CA SER A 63 -21.30 -15.74 -41.16
C SER A 63 -20.77 -14.79 -42.23
N GLY A 64 -21.31 -13.59 -42.31
CA GLY A 64 -21.01 -12.59 -43.32
C GLY A 64 -21.61 -12.91 -44.70
N GLU A 65 -22.43 -13.95 -44.81
CA GLU A 65 -23.10 -14.34 -46.08
C GLU A 65 -24.26 -13.41 -46.41
N THR A 66 -24.97 -12.91 -45.38
CA THR A 66 -26.06 -11.95 -45.54
C THR A 66 -25.55 -10.56 -45.09
N ALA A 67 -25.68 -9.58 -45.96
CA ALA A 67 -25.28 -8.18 -45.66
C ALA A 67 -26.36 -7.23 -46.18
N TYR A 68 -26.85 -6.38 -45.31
CA TYR A 68 -27.79 -5.29 -45.62
C TYR A 68 -27.09 -3.96 -45.45
N GLU A 69 -27.13 -3.09 -46.46
CA GLU A 69 -26.57 -1.76 -46.38
C GLU A 69 -27.45 -0.89 -45.52
N ALA A 70 -26.90 -0.24 -44.51
CA ALA A 70 -27.57 0.73 -43.66
C ALA A 70 -27.55 2.10 -44.32
N GLU A 71 -28.63 2.85 -44.19
CA GLU A 71 -28.77 4.20 -44.72
C GLU A 71 -28.18 5.21 -43.73
N GLU A 72 -27.52 6.24 -44.24
CA GLU A 72 -27.07 7.36 -43.43
C GLU A 72 -28.28 8.21 -43.00
N LEU A 73 -28.59 8.21 -41.71
CA LEU A 73 -29.71 8.95 -41.09
C LEU A 73 -29.32 10.38 -40.74
N ASP A 74 -28.08 10.55 -40.26
CA ASP A 74 -27.51 11.84 -39.87
C ASP A 74 -26.01 11.84 -40.07
N ALA A 75 -25.53 12.67 -40.99
CA ALA A 75 -24.11 12.76 -41.34
C ALA A 75 -23.26 13.46 -40.26
N GLU A 76 -23.81 14.41 -39.50
CA GLU A 76 -23.09 15.15 -38.45
C GLU A 76 -22.87 14.28 -37.24
N LEU A 77 -23.85 13.48 -36.88
CA LEU A 77 -23.76 12.48 -35.78
C LEU A 77 -23.10 11.19 -36.23
N GLY A 78 -23.00 10.91 -37.53
CA GLY A 78 -22.54 9.64 -38.09
C GLY A 78 -23.48 8.48 -37.79
N LEU A 79 -24.78 8.72 -37.80
CA LEU A 79 -25.84 7.74 -37.57
C LEU A 79 -26.23 7.02 -38.86
N PHE A 80 -26.25 5.68 -38.78
CA PHE A 80 -26.71 4.81 -39.84
C PHE A 80 -27.81 3.90 -39.30
N GLY A 81 -28.86 3.69 -40.13
CA GLY A 81 -30.01 2.89 -39.75
C GLY A 81 -30.39 1.84 -40.78
N LEU A 82 -30.94 0.74 -40.30
CA LEU A 82 -31.48 -0.36 -41.12
C LEU A 82 -32.76 -0.88 -40.49
N GLN A 83 -33.75 -1.19 -41.33
CA GLN A 83 -35.03 -1.83 -40.98
C GLN A 83 -35.22 -3.13 -41.71
N ILE A 84 -35.60 -4.22 -41.00
CA ILE A 84 -35.93 -5.52 -41.58
C ILE A 84 -37.36 -5.91 -41.15
N GLU A 85 -38.32 -5.77 -42.04
CA GLU A 85 -39.75 -6.05 -41.78
C GLU A 85 -40.09 -7.54 -41.83
N LYS A 86 -39.48 -8.28 -42.78
CA LYS A 86 -39.83 -9.70 -43.01
C LYS A 86 -39.19 -10.60 -41.98
N LYS A 87 -39.99 -11.21 -41.13
CA LYS A 87 -39.53 -12.12 -40.06
C LYS A 87 -38.51 -13.18 -40.51
N LYS A 88 -38.61 -13.67 -41.74
CA LYS A 88 -37.66 -14.68 -42.29
C LYS A 88 -36.28 -14.11 -42.62
N ASP A 89 -36.16 -12.79 -42.78
CA ASP A 89 -34.95 -12.08 -43.15
C ASP A 89 -34.31 -11.40 -41.92
N GLN A 90 -34.96 -11.48 -40.72
CA GLN A 90 -34.44 -10.92 -39.45
C GLN A 90 -33.20 -11.70 -38.98
N LEU A 91 -32.23 -10.98 -38.48
CA LEU A 91 -30.97 -11.50 -37.97
C LEU A 91 -31.11 -11.89 -36.49
N LYS A 92 -30.62 -13.06 -36.12
CA LYS A 92 -30.55 -13.46 -34.70
C LYS A 92 -29.40 -12.79 -34.01
N ASP A 93 -28.23 -12.86 -34.64
CA ASP A 93 -26.99 -12.22 -34.19
C ASP A 93 -26.42 -11.47 -35.39
N TYR A 94 -25.75 -10.36 -35.13
CA TYR A 94 -25.25 -9.49 -36.19
C TYR A 94 -23.82 -8.98 -35.97
N ARG A 95 -23.23 -8.48 -37.08
CA ARG A 95 -21.99 -7.71 -37.08
C ARG A 95 -22.18 -6.39 -37.81
N VAL A 96 -21.32 -5.41 -37.54
CA VAL A 96 -21.27 -4.14 -38.22
C VAL A 96 -20.03 -4.11 -39.10
N ARG A 97 -20.24 -3.96 -40.40
CA ARG A 97 -19.19 -3.83 -41.42
C ARG A 97 -19.12 -2.39 -41.86
N ILE A 98 -17.93 -1.79 -41.86
CA ILE A 98 -17.75 -0.36 -42.01
C ILE A 98 -16.67 -0.08 -43.06
N ARG A 99 -16.92 0.88 -43.96
CA ARG A 99 -15.91 1.41 -44.86
C ARG A 99 -15.60 2.85 -44.51
N TYR A 100 -14.33 3.13 -44.24
CA TYR A 100 -13.80 4.47 -44.05
C TYR A 100 -12.97 4.87 -45.26
N GLY A 101 -13.42 5.88 -46.01
CA GLY A 101 -12.74 6.33 -47.23
C GLY A 101 -12.58 5.26 -48.31
N GLU A 102 -11.49 5.31 -49.07
CA GLU A 102 -11.12 4.31 -50.08
C GLU A 102 -10.41 3.08 -49.47
N GLY A 103 -10.34 2.99 -48.13
CA GLY A 103 -9.60 1.95 -47.40
C GLY A 103 -10.31 0.63 -47.32
N ASP A 104 -9.72 -0.27 -46.54
CA ASP A 104 -10.27 -1.62 -46.26
C ASP A 104 -11.58 -1.54 -45.46
N VAL A 105 -12.39 -2.58 -45.64
CA VAL A 105 -13.64 -2.75 -44.88
C VAL A 105 -13.29 -3.41 -43.54
N VAL A 106 -13.72 -2.80 -42.44
CA VAL A 106 -13.57 -3.31 -41.08
C VAL A 106 -14.88 -3.95 -40.64
N GLU A 107 -14.83 -5.12 -40.03
CA GLU A 107 -15.98 -5.78 -39.43
C GLU A 107 -15.78 -5.95 -37.93
N THR A 108 -16.81 -5.60 -37.13
CA THR A 108 -16.79 -5.67 -35.67
C THR A 108 -18.15 -6.08 -35.14
N ALA A 109 -18.19 -6.63 -33.93
CA ALA A 109 -19.45 -6.71 -33.20
C ALA A 109 -19.87 -5.31 -32.71
N ASP A 110 -21.17 -5.14 -32.47
CA ASP A 110 -21.70 -3.88 -31.96
C ASP A 110 -21.60 -3.85 -30.42
N PRO A 111 -20.96 -2.85 -29.81
CA PRO A 111 -20.90 -2.72 -28.34
C PRO A 111 -22.29 -2.72 -27.65
N TYR A 112 -23.31 -2.19 -28.33
CA TYR A 112 -24.66 -2.09 -27.77
C TYR A 112 -25.50 -3.35 -27.92
N ALA A 113 -24.97 -4.42 -28.53
CA ALA A 113 -25.60 -5.72 -28.59
C ALA A 113 -25.47 -6.54 -27.27
N TYR A 114 -24.67 -6.06 -26.33
CA TYR A 114 -24.35 -6.79 -25.09
C TYR A 114 -25.06 -6.16 -23.90
N GLU A 115 -25.65 -7.04 -23.05
CA GLU A 115 -26.28 -6.62 -21.81
C GLU A 115 -25.24 -6.25 -20.74
N PRO A 116 -25.60 -5.37 -19.79
CA PRO A 116 -24.71 -5.06 -18.65
C PRO A 116 -24.52 -6.28 -17.74
N GLU A 117 -23.34 -6.38 -17.16
CA GLU A 117 -23.05 -7.39 -16.14
C GLU A 117 -23.38 -6.89 -14.73
N ILE A 118 -23.24 -5.57 -14.50
CA ILE A 118 -23.55 -4.97 -13.22
C ILE A 118 -25.04 -5.03 -12.95
N THR A 119 -25.39 -5.73 -11.85
CA THR A 119 -26.79 -5.96 -11.45
C THR A 119 -27.29 -4.93 -10.43
N ASP A 120 -28.60 -4.90 -10.21
CA ASP A 120 -29.21 -4.11 -9.13
C ASP A 120 -28.67 -4.51 -7.75
N TYR A 121 -28.27 -5.78 -7.56
CA TYR A 121 -27.68 -6.25 -6.32
C TYR A 121 -26.26 -5.70 -6.12
N ASP A 122 -25.46 -5.64 -7.18
CA ASP A 122 -24.12 -5.04 -7.13
C ASP A 122 -24.19 -3.55 -6.77
N THR A 123 -25.09 -2.81 -7.44
CA THR A 123 -25.29 -1.39 -7.16
C THR A 123 -25.80 -1.13 -5.74
N TYR A 124 -26.70 -1.99 -5.23
CA TYR A 124 -27.16 -1.93 -3.86
C TYR A 124 -26.04 -2.16 -2.86
N LEU A 125 -25.24 -3.22 -3.00
CA LEU A 125 -24.12 -3.52 -2.10
C LEU A 125 -23.06 -2.40 -2.13
N PHE A 126 -22.77 -1.85 -3.31
CA PHE A 126 -21.84 -0.74 -3.48
C PHE A 126 -22.30 0.50 -2.72
N ALA A 127 -23.56 0.90 -2.90
CA ALA A 127 -24.17 2.03 -2.19
C ALA A 127 -24.26 1.82 -0.65
N GLN A 128 -24.24 0.56 -0.17
CA GLN A 128 -24.18 0.25 1.26
C GLN A 128 -22.73 0.20 1.80
N GLY A 129 -21.69 0.30 0.94
CA GLY A 129 -20.29 0.18 1.34
C GLY A 129 -19.85 -1.25 1.66
N SER A 130 -20.54 -2.26 1.12
CA SER A 130 -20.34 -3.67 1.46
C SER A 130 -20.09 -4.61 0.27
N HIS A 131 -19.83 -4.07 -0.91
CA HIS A 131 -19.42 -4.85 -2.07
C HIS A 131 -17.90 -5.05 -2.09
N TYR A 132 -17.41 -5.99 -1.31
CA TYR A 132 -15.97 -6.15 -1.08
C TYR A 132 -15.19 -6.64 -2.31
N GLU A 133 -15.86 -7.28 -3.26
CA GLU A 133 -15.31 -7.74 -4.55
C GLU A 133 -15.67 -6.79 -5.71
N ILE A 134 -15.98 -5.52 -5.44
CA ILE A 134 -16.37 -4.53 -6.47
C ILE A 134 -15.29 -4.36 -7.54
N PHE A 135 -14.02 -4.63 -7.23
CA PHE A 135 -12.90 -4.60 -8.16
C PHE A 135 -12.97 -5.69 -9.26
N ASP A 136 -13.83 -6.70 -9.11
CA ASP A 136 -14.12 -7.67 -10.17
C ASP A 136 -15.29 -7.21 -11.07
N LYS A 137 -15.88 -6.04 -10.79
CA LYS A 137 -16.98 -5.43 -11.54
C LYS A 137 -16.62 -4.08 -12.14
N LEU A 138 -16.06 -3.16 -11.32
CA LEU A 138 -15.56 -1.87 -11.79
C LEU A 138 -14.13 -2.01 -12.31
N GLY A 139 -13.77 -1.19 -13.31
CA GLY A 139 -12.48 -1.28 -13.98
C GLY A 139 -12.61 -1.77 -15.41
N ALA A 140 -11.55 -2.42 -15.91
CA ALA A 140 -11.48 -2.96 -17.27
C ALA A 140 -11.20 -4.47 -17.22
N HIS A 141 -12.17 -5.28 -17.64
CA HIS A 141 -12.12 -6.75 -17.56
C HIS A 141 -12.19 -7.38 -18.94
N VAL A 142 -11.14 -8.14 -19.31
CA VAL A 142 -11.13 -8.90 -20.56
C VAL A 142 -11.98 -10.15 -20.39
N GLU A 143 -12.98 -10.31 -21.26
CA GLU A 143 -13.90 -11.44 -21.21
C GLU A 143 -14.32 -11.86 -22.62
N THR A 144 -14.99 -13.01 -22.72
CA THR A 144 -15.55 -13.52 -23.97
C THR A 144 -17.03 -13.76 -23.80
N ILE A 145 -17.86 -13.00 -24.52
CA ILE A 145 -19.31 -13.09 -24.50
C ILE A 145 -19.76 -13.57 -25.88
N ASP A 146 -20.53 -14.65 -25.94
CA ASP A 146 -21.05 -15.26 -27.18
C ASP A 146 -19.98 -15.47 -28.27
N GLY A 147 -18.78 -15.87 -27.83
CA GLY A 147 -17.64 -16.13 -28.71
C GLY A 147 -16.89 -14.90 -29.20
N VAL A 148 -17.24 -13.70 -28.71
CA VAL A 148 -16.56 -12.44 -29.00
C VAL A 148 -15.73 -12.03 -27.79
N THR A 149 -14.41 -11.96 -27.96
CA THR A 149 -13.50 -11.44 -26.93
C THR A 149 -13.45 -9.92 -27.01
N GLY A 150 -13.53 -9.27 -25.86
CA GLY A 150 -13.48 -7.82 -25.72
C GLY A 150 -13.14 -7.43 -24.28
N THR A 151 -13.29 -6.17 -23.98
CA THR A 151 -13.11 -5.62 -22.63
C THR A 151 -14.40 -4.95 -22.16
N ARG A 152 -14.86 -5.31 -20.99
CA ARG A 152 -15.91 -4.62 -20.26
C ARG A 152 -15.27 -3.51 -19.44
N PHE A 153 -15.72 -2.28 -19.63
CA PHE A 153 -15.32 -1.09 -18.90
C PHE A 153 -16.45 -0.66 -18.00
N ALA A 154 -16.15 -0.39 -16.74
CA ALA A 154 -17.14 0.12 -15.79
C ALA A 154 -16.52 1.13 -14.83
N VAL A 155 -17.20 2.27 -14.58
CA VAL A 155 -16.71 3.37 -13.74
C VAL A 155 -17.84 4.05 -12.99
N TRP A 156 -17.55 4.48 -11.77
CA TRP A 156 -18.47 5.26 -10.94
C TRP A 156 -18.19 6.76 -11.11
N ALA A 157 -19.17 7.50 -11.69
CA ALA A 157 -19.12 8.93 -11.93
C ALA A 157 -20.52 9.56 -11.71
N PRO A 158 -20.97 9.68 -10.44
CA PRO A 158 -22.36 9.91 -10.09
C PRO A 158 -22.93 11.27 -10.51
N HIS A 159 -22.09 12.24 -10.84
CA HIS A 159 -22.52 13.58 -11.25
C HIS A 159 -22.26 13.85 -12.74
N ALA A 160 -21.69 12.89 -13.47
CA ALA A 160 -21.47 13.02 -14.90
C ALA A 160 -22.79 13.15 -15.67
N ARG A 161 -22.80 13.91 -16.76
CA ARG A 161 -23.90 13.90 -17.74
C ARG A 161 -23.79 12.72 -18.69
N SER A 162 -22.55 12.40 -19.10
CA SER A 162 -22.24 11.20 -19.88
C SER A 162 -20.79 10.76 -19.63
N VAL A 163 -20.51 9.50 -19.90
CA VAL A 163 -19.17 8.92 -19.85
C VAL A 163 -18.93 8.13 -21.12
N SER A 164 -17.74 8.25 -21.68
CA SER A 164 -17.27 7.42 -22.79
C SER A 164 -15.92 6.81 -22.46
N VAL A 165 -15.65 5.59 -22.93
CA VAL A 165 -14.30 5.03 -22.90
C VAL A 165 -13.57 5.39 -24.17
N VAL A 166 -12.36 5.95 -24.03
CA VAL A 166 -11.52 6.42 -25.14
C VAL A 166 -10.13 5.79 -25.04
N GLY A 167 -9.55 5.50 -26.19
CA GLY A 167 -8.23 4.90 -26.25
C GLY A 167 -7.71 4.75 -27.67
N ASN A 168 -6.59 4.04 -27.83
CA ASN A 168 -6.01 3.80 -29.14
C ASN A 168 -6.96 3.03 -30.09
N PHE A 169 -7.85 2.19 -29.53
CA PHE A 169 -8.81 1.38 -30.27
C PHE A 169 -9.94 2.19 -30.94
N ASN A 170 -10.15 3.43 -30.54
CA ASN A 170 -11.13 4.32 -31.13
C ASN A 170 -10.59 5.72 -31.46
N MET A 171 -9.25 5.84 -31.60
CA MET A 171 -8.57 7.11 -31.91
C MET A 171 -8.89 8.23 -30.89
N TRP A 172 -9.20 7.86 -29.66
CA TRP A 172 -9.59 8.77 -28.58
C TRP A 172 -10.89 9.56 -28.85
N ASP A 173 -11.77 9.03 -29.71
CA ASP A 173 -13.07 9.62 -30.06
C ASP A 173 -14.18 9.03 -29.16
N GLY A 174 -14.65 9.80 -28.19
CA GLY A 174 -15.67 9.38 -27.23
C GLY A 174 -17.05 9.13 -27.86
N ARG A 175 -17.30 9.60 -29.10
CA ARG A 175 -18.57 9.37 -29.81
C ARG A 175 -18.78 7.88 -30.17
N LEU A 176 -17.69 7.10 -30.26
CA LEU A 176 -17.75 5.68 -30.68
C LEU A 176 -18.14 4.73 -29.54
N HIS A 177 -17.80 5.04 -28.30
CA HIS A 177 -17.99 4.14 -27.18
C HIS A 177 -18.56 4.90 -25.95
N THR A 178 -19.73 5.50 -26.13
CA THR A 178 -20.50 6.10 -25.03
C THR A 178 -21.06 5.01 -24.14
N MET A 179 -20.81 5.11 -22.84
CA MET A 179 -21.18 4.09 -21.84
C MET A 179 -22.62 4.31 -21.37
N ARG A 180 -23.31 3.22 -21.01
CA ARG A 180 -24.65 3.28 -20.42
C ARG A 180 -24.62 3.49 -18.92
N LEU A 181 -25.49 4.34 -18.41
CA LEU A 181 -25.73 4.49 -16.99
C LEU A 181 -26.57 3.32 -16.45
N ILE A 182 -26.11 2.69 -15.39
CA ILE A 182 -26.81 1.55 -14.75
C ILE A 182 -27.80 2.09 -13.70
N GLY A 183 -29.04 2.27 -14.10
CA GLY A 183 -30.10 2.83 -13.24
C GLY A 183 -29.68 4.14 -12.57
N PRO A 184 -30.02 4.38 -11.29
CA PRO A 184 -29.64 5.60 -10.57
C PRO A 184 -28.30 5.50 -9.83
N SER A 185 -27.48 4.49 -10.11
CA SER A 185 -26.28 4.18 -9.33
C SER A 185 -25.11 5.14 -9.53
N GLY A 186 -25.09 5.88 -10.64
CA GLY A 186 -23.93 6.65 -11.07
C GLY A 186 -22.80 5.79 -11.66
N ILE A 187 -23.02 4.49 -11.86
CA ILE A 187 -22.08 3.59 -12.52
C ILE A 187 -22.40 3.55 -14.01
N TYR A 188 -21.38 3.71 -14.83
CA TYR A 188 -21.43 3.60 -16.28
C TYR A 188 -20.69 2.32 -16.70
N GLU A 189 -21.28 1.59 -17.68
CA GLU A 189 -20.73 0.32 -18.18
C GLU A 189 -20.86 0.21 -19.70
N LEU A 190 -19.85 -0.41 -20.35
CA LEU A 190 -19.91 -0.82 -21.76
C LEU A 190 -18.93 -1.96 -22.02
N PHE A 191 -19.40 -3.00 -22.73
CA PHE A 191 -18.52 -4.01 -23.33
C PHE A 191 -18.04 -3.51 -24.69
N VAL A 192 -16.72 -3.48 -24.92
CA VAL A 192 -16.12 -3.05 -26.20
C VAL A 192 -15.46 -4.27 -26.86
N PRO A 193 -16.07 -4.79 -27.95
CA PRO A 193 -15.55 -5.92 -28.68
C PRO A 193 -14.16 -5.67 -29.27
N ASN A 194 -13.35 -6.73 -29.37
CA ASN A 194 -12.01 -6.72 -29.98
C ASN A 194 -10.99 -5.82 -29.28
N VAL A 195 -11.29 -5.33 -28.08
CA VAL A 195 -10.32 -4.65 -27.21
C VAL A 195 -9.79 -5.67 -26.20
N GLY A 196 -8.49 -5.86 -26.13
CA GLY A 196 -7.85 -6.83 -25.27
C GLY A 196 -6.69 -6.26 -24.44
N GLU A 197 -5.94 -7.15 -23.80
CA GLU A 197 -4.78 -6.79 -22.99
C GLU A 197 -3.80 -5.91 -23.77
N GLY A 198 -3.23 -4.87 -23.10
CA GLY A 198 -2.33 -3.91 -23.68
C GLY A 198 -3.02 -2.68 -24.30
N ALA A 199 -4.34 -2.68 -24.45
CA ALA A 199 -5.07 -1.51 -24.92
C ALA A 199 -4.96 -0.35 -23.90
N VAL A 200 -4.61 0.82 -24.39
CA VAL A 200 -4.48 2.06 -23.59
C VAL A 200 -5.78 2.82 -23.62
N TYR A 201 -6.25 3.25 -22.43
CA TYR A 201 -7.55 3.93 -22.32
C TYR A 201 -7.62 4.95 -21.19
N LYS A 202 -8.63 5.83 -21.31
CA LYS A 202 -9.16 6.72 -20.25
C LYS A 202 -10.68 6.77 -20.32
N TYR A 203 -11.29 7.30 -19.26
CA TYR A 203 -12.67 7.72 -19.31
C TYR A 203 -12.74 9.20 -19.72
N GLN A 204 -13.52 9.51 -20.77
CA GLN A 204 -13.92 10.86 -21.13
C GLN A 204 -15.25 11.13 -20.42
N ILE A 205 -15.26 12.11 -19.53
CA ILE A 205 -16.42 12.46 -18.71
C ILE A 205 -16.93 13.83 -19.11
N THR A 206 -18.19 13.90 -19.51
CA THR A 206 -18.89 15.19 -19.70
C THR A 206 -19.47 15.62 -18.36
N THR A 207 -18.97 16.74 -17.82
CA THR A 207 -19.41 17.27 -16.52
C THR A 207 -20.79 17.91 -16.60
N ARG A 208 -21.38 18.27 -15.47
CA ARG A 208 -22.64 19.04 -15.43
C ARG A 208 -22.54 20.40 -16.10
N SER A 209 -21.36 21.02 -16.10
CA SER A 209 -21.10 22.29 -16.81
C SER A 209 -20.88 22.14 -18.32
N GLY A 210 -20.74 20.91 -18.81
CA GLY A 210 -20.43 20.62 -20.21
C GLY A 210 -18.94 20.51 -20.52
N ASP A 211 -18.06 20.64 -19.52
CA ASP A 211 -16.60 20.45 -19.69
C ASP A 211 -16.27 19.00 -19.92
N LEU A 212 -15.24 18.71 -20.72
CA LEU A 212 -14.71 17.37 -20.94
C LEU A 212 -13.49 17.10 -20.06
N LEU A 213 -13.56 16.06 -19.26
CA LEU A 213 -12.44 15.57 -18.45
C LEU A 213 -11.95 14.23 -18.97
N PHE A 214 -10.63 14.00 -18.89
CA PHE A 214 -10.00 12.70 -19.21
C PHE A 214 -9.37 12.11 -17.96
N LYS A 215 -9.98 11.05 -17.43
CA LYS A 215 -9.62 10.44 -16.16
C LYS A 215 -9.05 9.04 -16.36
N THR A 216 -8.03 8.71 -15.55
CA THR A 216 -7.59 7.33 -15.40
C THR A 216 -8.65 6.51 -14.70
N ASP A 217 -8.60 5.20 -14.88
CA ASP A 217 -9.55 4.30 -14.24
C ASP A 217 -9.23 4.15 -12.74
N PRO A 218 -10.17 4.50 -11.84
CA PRO A 218 -9.97 4.32 -10.40
C PRO A 218 -9.71 2.87 -9.98
N TYR A 219 -10.22 1.90 -10.73
CA TYR A 219 -10.06 0.46 -10.50
C TYR A 219 -9.12 -0.20 -11.52
N GLY A 220 -8.43 0.59 -12.35
CA GLY A 220 -7.46 0.08 -13.32
C GLY A 220 -6.32 -0.70 -12.67
N ASN A 221 -5.99 -1.86 -13.22
CA ASN A 221 -4.98 -2.74 -12.63
C ASN A 221 -3.57 -2.53 -13.19
N TYR A 222 -3.43 -1.68 -14.21
CA TYR A 222 -2.13 -1.33 -14.79
C TYR A 222 -2.18 0.08 -15.39
N ALA A 223 -1.09 0.80 -15.33
CA ALA A 223 -0.92 2.14 -15.88
C ALA A 223 0.25 2.21 -16.86
N GLN A 224 0.19 3.16 -17.78
CA GLN A 224 1.35 3.48 -18.61
C GLN A 224 2.53 3.95 -17.74
N VAL A 225 3.75 3.68 -18.24
CA VAL A 225 4.97 4.22 -17.63
C VAL A 225 4.99 5.74 -17.83
N ARG A 226 5.27 6.47 -16.75
CA ARG A 226 5.37 7.92 -16.80
C ARG A 226 6.42 8.40 -17.85
N PRO A 227 6.24 9.53 -18.51
CA PRO A 227 5.28 10.62 -18.20
C PRO A 227 3.85 10.37 -18.69
N ASP A 228 3.62 9.29 -19.44
CA ASP A 228 2.29 8.91 -19.84
C ASP A 228 1.45 8.49 -18.60
N ASN A 229 0.12 8.65 -18.70
CA ASN A 229 -0.74 8.51 -17.54
C ASN A 229 -2.11 7.93 -17.85
N ALA A 230 -2.22 7.10 -18.88
CA ALA A 230 -3.44 6.36 -19.15
C ALA A 230 -3.43 4.99 -18.46
N SER A 231 -4.62 4.46 -18.25
CA SER A 231 -4.78 3.07 -17.80
C SER A 231 -4.52 2.09 -18.96
N VAL A 232 -4.08 0.89 -18.64
CA VAL A 232 -3.81 -0.17 -19.61
C VAL A 232 -4.66 -1.38 -19.25
N VAL A 233 -5.39 -1.91 -20.22
CA VAL A 233 -6.17 -3.15 -20.05
C VAL A 233 -5.23 -4.29 -19.74
N THR A 234 -5.44 -4.96 -18.62
CA THR A 234 -4.65 -6.12 -18.22
C THR A 234 -5.50 -7.11 -17.43
N SER A 235 -5.21 -8.39 -17.58
CA SER A 235 -5.80 -9.43 -16.77
C SER A 235 -4.85 -9.86 -15.66
N LEU A 236 -5.34 -9.92 -14.43
CA LEU A 236 -4.62 -10.49 -13.30
C LEU A 236 -4.70 -12.02 -13.25
N THR A 237 -5.55 -12.64 -14.10
CA THR A 237 -5.69 -14.09 -14.16
C THR A 237 -4.54 -14.74 -14.92
N GLY A 238 -4.36 -16.07 -14.72
CA GLY A 238 -3.36 -16.84 -15.43
C GLY A 238 -1.93 -16.74 -14.88
N TYR A 239 -1.72 -16.06 -13.73
CA TYR A 239 -0.49 -16.22 -12.95
C TYR A 239 -0.61 -17.50 -12.11
N GLU A 240 0.40 -18.37 -12.17
CA GLU A 240 0.45 -19.62 -11.41
C GLU A 240 1.32 -19.42 -10.16
N TRP A 241 0.67 -19.16 -9.03
CA TRP A 241 1.33 -19.03 -7.74
C TRP A 241 2.05 -20.30 -7.32
N GLN A 242 3.23 -20.17 -6.78
CA GLN A 242 4.05 -21.29 -6.31
C GLN A 242 4.29 -21.22 -4.79
N ASP A 243 3.57 -20.37 -4.09
CA ASP A 243 3.66 -20.13 -2.66
C ASP A 243 2.75 -21.04 -1.80
N ALA A 244 2.18 -22.11 -2.37
CA ALA A 244 1.23 -22.99 -1.67
C ALA A 244 1.78 -23.60 -0.36
N ASP A 245 3.07 -23.88 -0.25
CA ASP A 245 3.70 -24.38 0.99
C ASP A 245 3.84 -23.27 2.03
N TYR A 246 4.07 -22.05 1.59
CA TYR A 246 4.08 -20.86 2.43
C TYR A 246 2.66 -20.59 2.97
N GLU A 247 1.67 -20.51 2.10
CA GLU A 247 0.26 -20.30 2.44
C GLU A 247 -0.22 -21.34 3.47
N LYS A 248 0.04 -22.61 3.23
CA LYS A 248 -0.33 -23.69 4.17
C LYS A 248 0.31 -23.53 5.55
N LYS A 249 1.50 -22.95 5.63
CA LYS A 249 2.22 -22.71 6.88
C LYS A 249 1.72 -21.46 7.62
N HIS A 250 1.23 -20.45 6.89
CA HIS A 250 0.85 -19.15 7.41
C HIS A 250 -0.66 -18.97 7.53
N HIS A 251 -1.44 -19.54 6.61
CA HIS A 251 -2.90 -19.42 6.59
C HIS A 251 -3.55 -19.94 7.88
N GLY A 252 -4.48 -19.17 8.41
CA GLY A 252 -5.26 -19.51 9.61
C GLY A 252 -4.52 -19.36 10.94
N LYS A 253 -3.30 -18.81 10.95
CA LYS A 253 -2.67 -18.42 12.22
C LYS A 253 -3.46 -17.28 12.84
N THR A 254 -3.85 -17.48 14.09
CA THR A 254 -4.55 -16.41 14.81
C THR A 254 -3.62 -15.25 15.12
N ARG A 255 -4.20 -14.07 15.31
CA ARG A 255 -3.50 -12.86 15.71
C ARG A 255 -2.59 -13.11 16.93
N GLU A 256 -3.04 -13.84 17.94
CA GLU A 256 -2.27 -14.14 19.15
C GLU A 256 -1.02 -14.98 18.86
N VAL A 257 -1.09 -15.89 17.89
CA VAL A 257 0.06 -16.70 17.47
C VAL A 257 1.09 -15.83 16.76
N ARG A 258 0.63 -14.95 15.88
CA ARG A 258 1.48 -14.04 15.11
C ARG A 258 2.14 -12.99 16.00
N GLU A 259 1.44 -12.44 16.98
CA GLU A 259 1.98 -11.48 17.94
C GLU A 259 3.18 -12.02 18.73
N ARG A 260 3.24 -13.34 18.95
CA ARG A 260 4.32 -14.03 19.66
C ARG A 260 5.43 -14.55 18.74
N ALA A 261 5.34 -14.32 17.45
CA ALA A 261 6.36 -14.65 16.47
C ALA A 261 7.39 -13.51 16.33
N PRO A 262 8.61 -13.80 15.85
CA PRO A 262 9.55 -12.75 15.49
C PRO A 262 9.02 -11.97 14.30
N MET A 263 9.18 -10.64 14.31
CA MET A 263 8.89 -9.75 13.21
C MET A 263 10.05 -8.75 13.11
N ASN A 264 10.87 -8.93 12.10
CA ASN A 264 12.03 -8.12 11.78
C ASN A 264 11.88 -7.61 10.36
N ILE A 265 11.49 -6.35 10.23
CA ILE A 265 11.03 -5.75 8.98
C ILE A 265 12.19 -4.97 8.34
N TYR A 266 12.40 -5.19 7.05
CA TYR A 266 13.24 -4.38 6.20
C TYR A 266 12.35 -3.45 5.38
N GLU A 267 12.34 -2.16 5.69
CA GLU A 267 11.60 -1.14 4.94
C GLU A 267 12.41 -0.75 3.71
N ALA A 268 11.80 -0.78 2.53
CA ALA A 268 12.49 -0.57 1.27
C ALA A 268 11.69 0.22 0.24
N HIS A 269 12.39 1.11 -0.46
CA HIS A 269 11.93 1.75 -1.70
C HIS A 269 12.65 1.09 -2.88
N LEU A 270 11.93 0.34 -3.71
CA LEU A 270 12.49 -0.50 -4.76
C LEU A 270 13.37 0.27 -5.75
N GLY A 271 12.92 1.46 -6.15
CA GLY A 271 13.60 2.28 -7.16
C GLY A 271 14.96 2.84 -6.74
N SER A 272 15.23 2.89 -5.43
CA SER A 272 16.49 3.44 -4.88
C SER A 272 17.26 2.45 -4.01
N TRP A 273 16.77 1.23 -3.83
CA TRP A 273 17.57 0.17 -3.23
C TRP A 273 18.79 -0.14 -4.09
N LYS A 274 18.57 -0.28 -5.40
CA LYS A 274 19.62 -0.37 -6.42
C LYS A 274 19.07 0.06 -7.76
N LYS A 275 19.83 0.84 -8.53
CA LYS A 275 19.50 1.23 -9.89
C LYS A 275 20.44 0.52 -10.88
N ARG A 276 19.96 0.22 -12.06
CA ARG A 276 20.73 -0.36 -13.16
C ARG A 276 21.59 0.72 -13.82
N VAL A 277 21.00 1.91 -13.98
CA VAL A 277 21.65 3.11 -14.53
C VAL A 277 21.34 4.28 -13.60
N GLU A 278 22.36 4.82 -12.93
CA GLU A 278 22.21 5.84 -11.89
C GLU A 278 21.63 7.17 -12.40
N ASP A 279 22.07 7.59 -13.59
CA ASP A 279 21.70 8.89 -14.17
C ASP A 279 20.46 8.81 -15.09
N ASP A 280 19.74 7.69 -15.09
CA ASP A 280 18.52 7.49 -15.87
C ASP A 280 17.31 7.46 -14.94
N ASP A 281 16.33 8.34 -15.15
CA ASP A 281 15.09 8.40 -14.39
C ASP A 281 14.27 7.09 -14.48
N ASN A 282 14.45 6.32 -15.56
CA ASN A 282 13.86 5.00 -15.78
C ASN A 282 14.86 3.84 -15.65
N GLY A 283 16.04 4.10 -15.11
CA GLY A 283 17.14 3.13 -14.95
C GLY A 283 16.92 2.13 -13.81
N PHE A 284 15.68 1.65 -13.62
CA PHE A 284 15.31 0.73 -12.55
C PHE A 284 15.57 -0.73 -12.92
N TYR A 285 15.75 -1.57 -11.90
CA TYR A 285 15.59 -3.01 -12.02
C TYR A 285 14.10 -3.36 -12.05
N SER A 286 13.77 -4.44 -12.76
CA SER A 286 12.40 -4.97 -12.78
C SER A 286 12.04 -5.67 -11.47
N TYR A 287 10.73 -5.81 -11.21
CA TYR A 287 10.22 -6.62 -10.09
C TYR A 287 10.87 -8.00 -10.02
N ARG A 288 11.06 -8.67 -11.17
CA ARG A 288 11.67 -10.00 -11.25
C ARG A 288 13.13 -9.99 -10.82
N GLU A 289 13.91 -9.02 -11.29
CA GLU A 289 15.33 -8.91 -10.92
C GLU A 289 15.50 -8.52 -9.45
N LEU A 290 14.64 -7.61 -8.96
CA LEU A 290 14.63 -7.20 -7.55
C LEU A 290 14.23 -8.38 -6.63
N ALA A 291 13.28 -9.22 -7.05
CA ALA A 291 12.87 -10.40 -6.29
C ALA A 291 14.03 -11.32 -5.97
N GLU A 292 14.89 -11.60 -6.95
CA GLU A 292 16.06 -12.46 -6.76
C GLU A 292 17.12 -11.78 -5.87
N MET A 293 17.50 -10.53 -6.23
CA MET A 293 18.56 -9.82 -5.51
C MET A 293 18.19 -9.51 -4.06
N MET A 294 16.98 -9.00 -3.84
CA MET A 294 16.52 -8.62 -2.49
C MET A 294 16.17 -9.85 -1.67
N GLY A 295 15.52 -10.85 -2.27
CA GLY A 295 15.14 -12.06 -1.56
C GLY A 295 16.34 -12.78 -0.95
N ASP A 296 17.40 -12.97 -1.71
CA ASP A 296 18.65 -13.58 -1.23
C ASP A 296 19.32 -12.73 -0.13
N TYR A 297 19.36 -11.42 -0.31
CA TYR A 297 19.90 -10.47 0.66
C TYR A 297 19.14 -10.49 1.99
N LEU A 298 17.81 -10.47 1.95
CA LEU A 298 16.96 -10.48 3.15
C LEU A 298 17.15 -11.78 3.96
N VAL A 299 17.20 -12.92 3.28
CA VAL A 299 17.47 -14.22 3.92
C VAL A 299 18.87 -14.24 4.55
N GLU A 300 19.89 -13.76 3.82
CA GLU A 300 21.26 -13.70 4.35
C GLU A 300 21.35 -12.82 5.59
N MET A 301 20.65 -11.68 5.60
CA MET A 301 20.65 -10.73 6.71
C MET A 301 19.73 -11.15 7.87
N GLY A 302 18.82 -12.12 7.67
CA GLY A 302 17.92 -12.60 8.72
C GLY A 302 16.70 -11.67 8.94
N TYR A 303 16.20 -11.03 7.90
CA TYR A 303 14.91 -10.36 7.93
C TYR A 303 13.77 -11.36 7.72
N THR A 304 12.62 -11.09 8.30
CA THR A 304 11.42 -11.95 8.19
C THR A 304 10.35 -11.33 7.33
N HIS A 305 10.37 -10.01 7.19
CA HIS A 305 9.41 -9.24 6.45
C HIS A 305 10.11 -8.19 5.61
N ILE A 306 9.51 -7.85 4.48
CA ILE A 306 9.83 -6.65 3.73
C ILE A 306 8.61 -5.72 3.73
N GLU A 307 8.82 -4.44 4.03
CA GLU A 307 7.79 -3.39 3.89
C GLU A 307 8.15 -2.52 2.70
N LEU A 308 7.24 -2.46 1.72
CA LEU A 308 7.47 -1.83 0.42
C LEU A 308 6.79 -0.47 0.35
N MET A 309 7.58 0.58 0.18
CA MET A 309 7.11 1.93 -0.13
C MET A 309 6.77 2.07 -1.61
N GLY A 310 5.75 2.86 -1.94
CA GLY A 310 5.47 3.32 -3.30
C GLY A 310 5.12 2.21 -4.31
N ILE A 311 4.33 1.23 -3.91
CA ILE A 311 3.90 0.14 -4.82
C ILE A 311 2.62 0.49 -5.58
N ALA A 312 1.62 1.12 -4.97
CA ALA A 312 0.48 1.62 -5.73
C ALA A 312 0.94 2.74 -6.67
N GLU A 313 0.44 2.77 -7.93
CA GLU A 313 0.94 3.68 -8.97
C GLU A 313 0.72 5.17 -8.60
N TYR A 314 1.73 5.98 -8.84
CA TYR A 314 1.76 7.40 -8.48
C TYR A 314 2.44 8.26 -9.55
N PRO A 315 1.98 9.54 -9.75
CA PRO A 315 2.47 10.39 -10.85
C PRO A 315 3.85 11.02 -10.60
N PHE A 316 4.23 11.29 -9.33
CA PHE A 316 5.39 12.09 -8.98
C PHE A 316 6.40 11.32 -8.12
N ASP A 317 7.59 11.06 -8.65
CA ASP A 317 8.65 10.29 -7.97
C ASP A 317 9.05 10.86 -6.62
N GLY A 318 9.13 12.18 -6.51
CA GLY A 318 9.47 12.86 -5.26
C GLY A 318 8.42 12.73 -4.15
N SER A 319 7.27 12.13 -4.44
CA SER A 319 6.29 11.75 -3.41
C SER A 319 6.59 10.40 -2.75
N TRP A 320 7.59 9.65 -3.25
CA TRP A 320 7.98 8.31 -2.77
C TRP A 320 6.83 7.28 -2.80
N GLY A 321 5.75 7.58 -3.52
CA GLY A 321 4.54 6.78 -3.58
C GLY A 321 3.42 7.20 -2.62
N TYR A 322 3.61 8.27 -1.82
CA TYR A 322 2.56 8.75 -0.91
C TYR A 322 1.47 9.60 -1.58
N GLN A 323 1.63 9.93 -2.86
CA GLN A 323 0.60 10.59 -3.67
C GLN A 323 0.03 9.60 -4.70
N VAL A 324 -0.75 8.64 -4.23
CA VAL A 324 -1.28 7.54 -5.04
C VAL A 324 -2.28 8.04 -6.07
N GLY A 325 -2.01 7.76 -7.36
CA GLY A 325 -2.89 8.10 -8.47
C GLY A 325 -3.81 6.95 -8.90
N CYS A 326 -3.31 5.69 -8.83
CA CYS A 326 -4.07 4.50 -9.19
C CYS A 326 -3.96 3.46 -8.06
N TYR A 327 -5.03 3.30 -7.29
CA TYR A 327 -5.04 2.48 -6.07
C TYR A 327 -5.00 0.98 -6.31
N TYR A 328 -5.46 0.52 -7.47
CA TYR A 328 -5.58 -0.89 -7.84
C TYR A 328 -4.51 -1.36 -8.82
N ALA A 329 -3.48 -0.55 -9.07
CA ALA A 329 -2.38 -0.87 -9.97
C ALA A 329 -1.04 -0.85 -9.22
N PRO A 330 -0.25 -1.92 -9.27
CA PRO A 330 1.16 -1.82 -8.91
C PRO A 330 1.88 -0.90 -9.90
N THR A 331 2.85 -0.12 -9.40
CA THR A 331 3.55 0.86 -10.24
C THR A 331 4.23 0.21 -11.43
N SER A 332 4.01 0.81 -12.60
CA SER A 332 4.59 0.38 -13.87
C SER A 332 6.11 0.62 -14.00
N ARG A 333 6.70 1.32 -13.04
CA ARG A 333 8.14 1.63 -13.00
C ARG A 333 9.03 0.40 -13.05
N TYR A 334 8.56 -0.71 -12.45
CA TYR A 334 9.36 -1.92 -12.28
C TYR A 334 8.82 -3.11 -13.08
N GLY A 335 7.76 -2.93 -13.86
CA GLY A 335 7.19 -3.98 -14.70
C GLY A 335 5.67 -4.07 -14.66
N THR A 336 5.16 -5.25 -15.01
CA THR A 336 3.72 -5.52 -15.07
C THR A 336 3.16 -5.99 -13.72
N PRO A 337 1.83 -6.01 -13.53
CA PRO A 337 1.21 -6.60 -12.34
C PRO A 337 1.61 -8.06 -12.10
N LYS A 338 1.76 -8.87 -13.16
CA LYS A 338 2.23 -10.27 -13.05
C LYS A 338 3.70 -10.37 -12.64
N ASP A 339 4.52 -9.36 -12.94
CA ASP A 339 5.91 -9.29 -12.44
C ASP A 339 5.93 -8.95 -10.95
N PHE A 340 4.99 -8.15 -10.47
CA PHE A 340 4.85 -7.91 -9.04
C PHE A 340 4.32 -9.16 -8.29
N MET A 341 3.37 -9.91 -8.88
CA MET A 341 2.98 -11.23 -8.35
C MET A 341 4.19 -12.16 -8.22
N TYR A 342 5.07 -12.18 -9.23
CA TYR A 342 6.32 -12.94 -9.17
C TYR A 342 7.22 -12.48 -8.03
N PHE A 343 7.32 -11.17 -7.78
CA PHE A 343 8.11 -10.63 -6.66
C PHE A 343 7.60 -11.17 -5.32
N VAL A 344 6.29 -11.11 -5.09
CA VAL A 344 5.68 -11.61 -3.84
C VAL A 344 5.88 -13.11 -3.70
N ASP A 345 5.63 -13.87 -4.77
CA ASP A 345 5.81 -15.34 -4.81
C ASP A 345 7.25 -15.76 -4.46
N GLU A 346 8.25 -15.05 -4.99
CA GLU A 346 9.66 -15.29 -4.66
C GLU A 346 10.04 -14.92 -3.22
N MET A 347 9.42 -13.87 -2.65
CA MET A 347 9.56 -13.57 -1.22
C MET A 347 8.98 -14.70 -0.37
N HIS A 348 7.77 -15.17 -0.67
CA HIS A 348 7.10 -16.27 0.02
C HIS A 348 7.89 -17.59 -0.04
N LYS A 349 8.45 -17.94 -1.19
CA LYS A 349 9.32 -19.15 -1.33
C LYS A 349 10.53 -19.09 -0.41
N ARG A 350 11.03 -17.89 -0.12
CA ARG A 350 12.14 -17.66 0.79
C ARG A 350 11.70 -17.50 2.26
N GLY A 351 10.38 -17.54 2.53
CA GLY A 351 9.79 -17.37 3.85
C GLY A 351 9.77 -15.92 4.36
N ILE A 352 9.81 -14.96 3.43
CA ILE A 352 9.71 -13.51 3.71
C ILE A 352 8.26 -13.07 3.49
N GLU A 353 7.65 -12.48 4.51
CA GLU A 353 6.31 -11.87 4.44
C GLU A 353 6.40 -10.47 3.80
N VAL A 354 5.39 -10.09 3.01
CA VAL A 354 5.38 -8.81 2.28
C VAL A 354 4.32 -7.87 2.84
N ILE A 355 4.75 -6.70 3.29
CA ILE A 355 3.89 -5.62 3.78
C ILE A 355 3.92 -4.49 2.75
N LEU A 356 2.76 -3.93 2.41
CA LEU A 356 2.67 -2.74 1.58
C LEU A 356 2.43 -1.50 2.43
N ASP A 357 3.11 -0.43 2.09
CA ASP A 357 2.77 0.91 2.55
C ASP A 357 1.54 1.39 1.78
N TRP A 358 0.42 1.58 2.47
CA TRP A 358 -0.89 1.86 1.94
C TRP A 358 -1.42 3.21 2.43
N VAL A 359 -1.86 4.06 1.50
CA VAL A 359 -2.17 5.46 1.76
C VAL A 359 -3.67 5.75 1.60
N PRO A 360 -4.54 5.39 2.56
CA PRO A 360 -5.97 5.71 2.50
C PRO A 360 -6.31 7.09 3.05
N ALA A 361 -5.31 7.87 3.48
CA ALA A 361 -5.51 9.17 4.10
C ALA A 361 -5.79 10.27 3.09
N HIS A 362 -5.09 10.27 1.98
CA HIS A 362 -5.11 11.36 1.01
C HIS A 362 -4.67 10.90 -0.39
N PHE A 363 -4.88 11.76 -1.40
CA PHE A 363 -4.48 11.52 -2.78
C PHE A 363 -4.15 12.85 -3.51
N PRO A 364 -3.38 12.80 -4.63
CA PRO A 364 -2.90 13.99 -5.31
C PRO A 364 -4.00 14.75 -6.06
N LYS A 365 -3.72 16.01 -6.39
CA LYS A 365 -4.61 16.90 -7.15
C LYS A 365 -4.40 16.84 -8.67
N ASP A 366 -3.60 15.89 -9.16
CA ASP A 366 -3.36 15.71 -10.59
C ASP A 366 -4.65 15.50 -11.35
N ALA A 367 -4.81 16.25 -12.45
CA ALA A 367 -6.09 16.36 -13.17
C ALA A 367 -6.62 15.02 -13.71
N HIS A 368 -5.73 14.06 -13.99
CA HIS A 368 -6.10 12.74 -14.49
C HIS A 368 -6.47 11.75 -13.38
N CYS A 369 -6.14 12.05 -12.10
CA CYS A 369 -6.40 11.20 -10.94
C CYS A 369 -7.82 11.38 -10.38
N LEU A 370 -8.03 10.95 -9.12
CA LEU A 370 -9.34 10.90 -8.46
C LEU A 370 -9.98 12.27 -8.17
N GLY A 371 -9.17 13.33 -8.00
CA GLY A 371 -9.64 14.64 -7.59
C GLY A 371 -10.65 15.25 -8.57
N ASN A 372 -11.78 15.75 -8.06
CA ASN A 372 -12.89 16.30 -8.86
C ASN A 372 -13.26 15.37 -10.04
N PHE A 373 -13.45 14.08 -9.74
CA PHE A 373 -13.41 13.01 -10.73
C PHE A 373 -14.39 13.22 -11.91
N ASP A 374 -15.60 13.67 -11.63
CA ASP A 374 -16.64 13.98 -12.64
C ASP A 374 -16.96 15.48 -12.73
N GLY A 375 -16.00 16.32 -12.33
CA GLY A 375 -16.16 17.76 -12.22
C GLY A 375 -16.69 18.22 -10.86
N GLN A 376 -16.91 17.29 -9.95
CA GLN A 376 -17.29 17.53 -8.56
C GLN A 376 -16.48 16.65 -7.60
N ALA A 377 -16.62 16.91 -6.30
CA ALA A 377 -16.02 16.09 -5.25
C ALA A 377 -16.70 14.71 -5.17
N VAL A 378 -16.10 13.69 -5.78
CA VAL A 378 -16.57 12.29 -5.76
C VAL A 378 -15.93 11.54 -4.62
N TYR A 379 -14.61 11.43 -4.63
CA TYR A 379 -13.84 10.68 -3.62
C TYR A 379 -13.46 11.54 -2.42
N GLU A 380 -13.24 12.83 -2.62
CA GLU A 380 -12.94 13.79 -1.57
C GLU A 380 -14.20 14.43 -0.96
N HIS A 381 -14.02 15.03 0.21
CA HIS A 381 -15.08 15.83 0.84
C HIS A 381 -15.25 17.18 0.11
N SER A 382 -16.49 17.61 -0.15
CA SER A 382 -16.81 18.81 -0.92
C SER A 382 -16.40 20.13 -0.24
N ASP A 383 -16.40 20.17 1.10
CA ASP A 383 -15.88 21.31 1.86
C ASP A 383 -14.36 21.14 2.05
N ARG A 384 -13.58 22.10 1.52
CA ARG A 384 -12.12 22.11 1.56
C ARG A 384 -11.53 22.00 2.97
N ARG A 385 -12.23 22.56 3.96
CA ARG A 385 -11.80 22.48 5.37
C ARG A 385 -11.79 21.04 5.91
N ARG A 386 -12.55 20.12 5.27
CA ARG A 386 -12.53 18.68 5.55
C ARG A 386 -11.83 17.88 4.44
N GLY A 387 -11.83 18.39 3.22
CA GLY A 387 -11.40 17.69 2.01
C GLY A 387 -9.98 17.96 1.53
N GLU A 388 -9.19 18.81 2.22
CA GLU A 388 -7.84 19.14 1.78
C GLU A 388 -6.84 19.15 2.95
N HIS A 389 -5.61 18.69 2.68
CA HIS A 389 -4.43 18.92 3.50
C HIS A 389 -3.62 20.08 2.90
N PRO A 390 -3.64 21.29 3.50
CA PRO A 390 -2.93 22.44 2.96
C PRO A 390 -1.43 22.25 2.85
N ASP A 391 -0.81 21.63 3.86
CA ASP A 391 0.64 21.43 3.94
C ASP A 391 1.16 20.43 2.91
N TRP A 392 0.37 19.39 2.59
CA TRP A 392 0.74 18.37 1.62
C TRP A 392 0.24 18.64 0.21
N GLY A 393 -0.67 19.60 0.06
CA GLY A 393 -1.28 19.94 -1.23
C GLY A 393 -2.17 18.83 -1.79
N THR A 394 -2.72 17.95 -0.95
CA THR A 394 -3.51 16.77 -1.34
C THR A 394 -4.98 16.91 -0.96
N TYR A 395 -5.83 16.08 -1.56
CA TYR A 395 -7.21 15.87 -1.14
C TYR A 395 -7.31 14.81 -0.04
N ILE A 396 -8.34 14.91 0.80
CA ILE A 396 -8.70 13.94 1.85
C ILE A 396 -9.93 13.17 1.38
N PHE A 397 -9.93 11.84 1.52
CA PHE A 397 -11.09 11.01 1.23
C PHE A 397 -12.29 11.38 2.09
N ASP A 398 -13.49 11.33 1.49
CA ASP A 398 -14.75 11.49 2.23
C ASP A 398 -15.18 10.16 2.86
N TYR A 399 -14.69 9.90 4.07
CA TYR A 399 -15.02 8.68 4.82
C TYR A 399 -16.50 8.59 5.20
N GLY A 400 -17.28 9.66 5.04
CA GLY A 400 -18.73 9.67 5.26
C GLY A 400 -19.51 9.01 4.12
N LYS A 401 -18.95 8.97 2.89
CA LYS A 401 -19.58 8.33 1.73
C LYS A 401 -19.36 6.81 1.76
N LYS A 402 -20.43 6.04 1.63
CA LYS A 402 -20.36 4.57 1.67
C LYS A 402 -19.62 3.98 0.48
N GLU A 403 -19.76 4.57 -0.69
CA GLU A 403 -19.06 4.18 -1.91
C GLU A 403 -17.54 4.41 -1.79
N VAL A 404 -17.12 5.48 -1.11
CA VAL A 404 -15.70 5.77 -0.83
C VAL A 404 -15.15 4.80 0.21
N GLN A 405 -15.92 4.50 1.28
CA GLN A 405 -15.56 3.44 2.23
C GLN A 405 -15.40 2.10 1.51
N ASN A 406 -16.33 1.77 0.59
CA ASN A 406 -16.28 0.55 -0.22
C ASN A 406 -15.02 0.51 -1.09
N PHE A 407 -14.70 1.62 -1.78
CA PHE A 407 -13.48 1.73 -2.59
C PHE A 407 -12.22 1.40 -1.78
N LEU A 408 -12.07 1.97 -0.59
CA LEU A 408 -10.89 1.78 0.25
C LEU A 408 -10.85 0.39 0.91
N VAL A 409 -11.96 -0.13 1.42
CA VAL A 409 -12.00 -1.48 2.02
C VAL A 409 -11.75 -2.56 0.98
N ALA A 410 -12.38 -2.44 -0.20
CA ALA A 410 -12.15 -3.36 -1.31
C ALA A 410 -10.71 -3.27 -1.82
N ASN A 411 -10.09 -2.09 -1.80
CA ASN A 411 -8.69 -1.93 -2.18
C ASN A 411 -7.73 -2.64 -1.22
N ALA A 412 -7.96 -2.56 0.09
CA ALA A 412 -7.19 -3.31 1.06
C ALA A 412 -7.29 -4.83 0.84
N LEU A 413 -8.51 -5.33 0.59
CA LEU A 413 -8.75 -6.74 0.26
C LEU A 413 -8.10 -7.14 -1.08
N PHE A 414 -8.16 -6.28 -2.08
CA PHE A 414 -7.57 -6.52 -3.39
C PHE A 414 -6.07 -6.84 -3.30
N TRP A 415 -5.30 -6.08 -2.52
CA TRP A 415 -3.88 -6.34 -2.34
C TRP A 415 -3.61 -7.69 -1.66
N VAL A 416 -4.41 -8.04 -0.66
CA VAL A 416 -4.29 -9.34 0.02
C VAL A 416 -4.76 -10.50 -0.87
N GLU A 417 -5.90 -10.36 -1.55
CA GLU A 417 -6.54 -11.47 -2.29
C GLU A 417 -5.98 -11.69 -3.70
N LYS A 418 -5.54 -10.62 -4.39
CA LYS A 418 -5.01 -10.73 -5.77
C LYS A 418 -3.48 -10.80 -5.81
N PHE A 419 -2.79 -10.21 -4.83
CA PHE A 419 -1.33 -10.15 -4.79
C PHE A 419 -0.71 -10.90 -3.60
N HIS A 420 -1.50 -11.61 -2.80
CA HIS A 420 -1.06 -12.40 -1.64
C HIS A 420 -0.23 -11.57 -0.62
N ILE A 421 -0.56 -10.29 -0.45
CA ILE A 421 0.13 -9.42 0.49
C ILE A 421 -0.20 -9.80 1.93
N ASP A 422 0.82 -9.94 2.80
CA ASP A 422 0.69 -10.39 4.19
C ASP A 422 0.26 -9.28 5.16
N GLY A 423 0.40 -8.02 4.76
CA GLY A 423 0.00 -6.91 5.61
C GLY A 423 0.02 -5.55 4.91
N LEU A 424 -0.67 -4.60 5.52
CA LEU A 424 -0.71 -3.22 5.10
C LEU A 424 -0.23 -2.32 6.24
N ARG A 425 0.73 -1.47 5.98
CA ARG A 425 1.05 -0.32 6.84
C ARG A 425 0.19 0.86 6.38
N VAL A 426 -0.68 1.32 7.24
CA VAL A 426 -1.61 2.41 6.97
C VAL A 426 -0.93 3.73 7.30
N ASP A 427 -0.66 4.50 6.26
CA ASP A 427 0.00 5.80 6.32
C ASP A 427 -0.87 6.85 6.98
N ALA A 428 -0.24 7.74 7.76
CA ALA A 428 -0.80 8.99 8.29
C ALA A 428 -2.14 8.82 9.02
N VAL A 429 -2.32 7.78 9.83
CA VAL A 429 -3.58 7.52 10.55
C VAL A 429 -3.98 8.69 11.45
N ALA A 430 -3.01 9.40 12.06
CA ALA A 430 -3.29 10.60 12.85
C ALA A 430 -4.03 11.67 12.02
N SER A 431 -3.67 11.87 10.76
CA SER A 431 -4.32 12.84 9.87
C SER A 431 -5.77 12.46 9.53
N MET A 432 -6.10 11.16 9.62
CA MET A 432 -7.47 10.67 9.43
C MET A 432 -8.31 10.88 10.70
N LEU A 433 -7.74 10.67 11.88
CA LEU A 433 -8.44 10.71 13.17
C LEU A 433 -8.77 12.13 13.64
N TYR A 434 -7.98 13.14 13.25
CA TYR A 434 -8.13 14.51 13.71
C TYR A 434 -8.49 15.46 12.55
N LEU A 435 -9.65 16.15 12.68
CA LEU A 435 -10.17 17.09 11.69
C LEU A 435 -9.31 18.36 11.54
N ASP A 436 -8.57 18.71 12.58
CA ASP A 436 -7.66 19.86 12.65
C ASP A 436 -6.19 19.52 12.36
N TYR A 437 -5.89 18.28 11.97
CA TYR A 437 -4.51 17.86 11.70
C TYR A 437 -3.84 18.71 10.61
N GLY A 438 -2.72 19.37 10.94
CA GLY A 438 -2.00 20.25 10.03
C GLY A 438 -2.75 21.52 9.60
N LYS A 439 -3.81 21.92 10.32
CA LYS A 439 -4.65 23.08 9.99
C LYS A 439 -4.58 24.15 11.05
N GLN A 440 -4.79 25.40 10.64
CA GLN A 440 -4.86 26.54 11.54
C GLN A 440 -6.29 26.74 12.09
N ASP A 441 -6.41 27.51 13.17
CA ASP A 441 -7.71 27.88 13.71
C ASP A 441 -8.57 28.58 12.63
N GLY A 442 -9.78 28.06 12.39
CA GLY A 442 -10.71 28.53 11.36
C GLY A 442 -10.60 27.82 10.02
N ASP A 443 -9.54 27.04 9.77
CA ASP A 443 -9.32 26.31 8.53
C ASP A 443 -9.82 24.85 8.58
N TRP A 444 -10.52 24.48 9.64
CA TRP A 444 -11.11 23.16 9.83
C TRP A 444 -12.55 23.26 10.37
N LEU A 445 -13.30 22.17 10.23
CA LEU A 445 -14.67 22.06 10.75
C LEU A 445 -14.73 21.04 11.89
N PRO A 446 -15.32 21.39 13.02
CA PRO A 446 -15.52 20.45 14.11
C PRO A 446 -16.52 19.33 13.70
N ASN A 447 -16.48 18.24 14.46
CA ASN A 447 -17.48 17.20 14.38
C ASN A 447 -18.84 17.68 14.95
N LYS A 448 -19.87 16.82 14.88
CA LYS A 448 -21.23 17.14 15.35
C LYS A 448 -21.34 17.49 16.83
N ASP A 449 -20.33 17.11 17.64
CA ASP A 449 -20.27 17.37 19.09
C ASP A 449 -19.34 18.54 19.44
N GLY A 450 -18.77 19.21 18.40
CA GLY A 450 -17.90 20.37 18.55
C GLY A 450 -16.43 20.05 18.79
N GLY A 451 -16.04 18.77 18.72
CA GLY A 451 -14.67 18.28 18.86
C GLY A 451 -13.90 18.16 17.53
N ASN A 452 -12.64 17.78 17.63
CA ASN A 452 -11.74 17.59 16.49
C ASN A 452 -11.61 16.12 16.03
N GLU A 453 -12.26 15.19 16.70
CA GLU A 453 -12.23 13.77 16.31
C GLU A 453 -13.05 13.54 15.02
N ASN A 454 -12.50 12.79 14.08
CA ASN A 454 -13.18 12.45 12.84
C ASN A 454 -13.92 11.10 12.99
N TYR A 455 -15.19 11.17 13.36
CA TYR A 455 -16.00 9.97 13.60
C TYR A 455 -16.19 9.11 12.36
N GLU A 456 -16.30 9.72 11.18
CA GLU A 456 -16.44 9.01 9.92
C GLU A 456 -15.18 8.18 9.59
N ALA A 457 -14.00 8.73 9.83
CA ALA A 457 -12.73 8.01 9.68
C ALA A 457 -12.56 6.90 10.73
N MET A 458 -12.96 7.16 11.98
CA MET A 458 -12.94 6.13 13.02
C MET A 458 -13.84 4.94 12.67
N ASP A 459 -15.03 5.21 12.15
CA ASP A 459 -15.97 4.16 11.72
C ASP A 459 -15.42 3.39 10.52
N PHE A 460 -14.81 4.08 9.56
CA PHE A 460 -14.12 3.47 8.43
C PHE A 460 -12.98 2.53 8.89
N LEU A 461 -12.09 2.99 9.76
CA LEU A 461 -10.96 2.19 10.26
C LEU A 461 -11.42 0.95 11.05
N ARG A 462 -12.46 1.10 11.88
CA ARG A 462 -13.08 -0.04 12.58
C ARG A 462 -13.70 -1.03 11.62
N HIS A 463 -14.39 -0.53 10.59
CA HIS A 463 -15.00 -1.36 9.56
C HIS A 463 -13.92 -2.15 8.80
N LEU A 464 -12.90 -1.46 8.29
CA LEU A 464 -11.74 -2.07 7.61
C LEU A 464 -11.13 -3.18 8.46
N ASN A 465 -10.73 -2.87 9.69
CA ASN A 465 -10.05 -3.82 10.56
C ASN A 465 -10.96 -5.01 10.94
N SER A 466 -12.27 -4.79 11.07
CA SER A 466 -13.23 -5.87 11.33
C SER A 466 -13.38 -6.82 10.15
N ILE A 467 -13.41 -6.30 8.93
CA ILE A 467 -13.49 -7.11 7.71
C ILE A 467 -12.18 -7.88 7.49
N MET A 468 -11.04 -7.23 7.67
CA MET A 468 -9.73 -7.88 7.57
C MET A 468 -9.57 -8.98 8.62
N GLU A 469 -9.90 -8.73 9.90
CA GLU A 469 -9.85 -9.78 10.96
C GLU A 469 -10.76 -10.96 10.64
N LYS A 470 -11.90 -10.73 9.99
CA LYS A 470 -12.88 -11.78 9.64
C LYS A 470 -12.45 -12.60 8.42
N ARG A 471 -11.95 -11.96 7.36
CA ARG A 471 -11.63 -12.61 6.08
C ARG A 471 -10.19 -13.11 6.03
N HIS A 472 -9.25 -12.32 6.57
CA HIS A 472 -7.81 -12.55 6.55
C HIS A 472 -7.21 -12.34 7.96
N PRO A 473 -7.53 -13.23 8.94
CA PRO A 473 -7.02 -13.13 10.31
C PRO A 473 -5.49 -13.25 10.41
N ASP A 474 -4.86 -13.70 9.34
CA ASP A 474 -3.43 -13.84 9.14
C ASP A 474 -2.78 -12.62 8.47
N ALA A 475 -3.52 -11.65 7.98
CA ALA A 475 -2.96 -10.39 7.50
C ALA A 475 -2.71 -9.38 8.65
N TYR A 476 -1.65 -8.60 8.53
CA TYR A 476 -1.36 -7.50 9.45
C TYR A 476 -1.97 -6.19 8.94
N ILE A 477 -2.59 -5.42 9.84
CA ILE A 477 -2.92 -4.03 9.59
C ILE A 477 -2.19 -3.19 10.62
N ILE A 478 -1.22 -2.41 10.18
CA ILE A 478 -0.25 -1.68 11.00
C ILE A 478 -0.55 -0.19 10.88
N ALA A 479 -0.70 0.51 12.01
CA ALA A 479 -0.97 1.95 12.00
C ALA A 479 0.33 2.76 12.12
N GLU A 480 0.54 3.70 11.21
CA GLU A 480 1.38 4.86 11.50
C GLU A 480 0.51 5.92 12.17
N GLU A 481 0.56 5.94 13.50
CA GLU A 481 -0.18 6.90 14.32
C GLU A 481 0.78 7.53 15.33
N SER A 482 1.07 8.83 15.16
CA SER A 482 2.13 9.54 15.88
C SER A 482 1.65 10.22 17.17
N THR A 483 0.34 10.18 17.46
CA THR A 483 -0.25 10.86 18.63
C THR A 483 -0.47 9.91 19.81
N ALA A 484 -1.03 10.44 20.88
CA ALA A 484 -1.41 9.67 22.05
C ALA A 484 -2.84 9.08 21.95
N TRP A 485 -3.36 8.86 20.75
CA TRP A 485 -4.67 8.26 20.56
C TRP A 485 -4.76 6.89 21.24
N PRO A 486 -5.75 6.64 22.13
CA PRO A 486 -5.80 5.42 22.91
C PRO A 486 -6.46 4.27 22.15
N GLY A 487 -5.98 3.04 22.36
CA GLY A 487 -6.63 1.82 21.87
C GLY A 487 -6.53 1.62 20.37
N VAL A 488 -5.48 2.11 19.72
CA VAL A 488 -5.21 1.88 18.29
C VAL A 488 -5.16 0.38 17.99
N THR A 489 -4.41 -0.39 18.80
CA THR A 489 -4.25 -1.83 18.63
C THR A 489 -5.24 -2.68 19.43
N LYS A 490 -6.12 -2.04 20.19
CA LYS A 490 -7.21 -2.71 20.89
C LYS A 490 -8.26 -3.19 19.89
N ARG A 491 -8.82 -4.37 20.09
CA ARG A 491 -9.81 -4.95 19.17
C ARG A 491 -11.08 -4.08 19.08
N VAL A 492 -11.71 -4.09 17.92
CA VAL A 492 -12.96 -3.33 17.68
C VAL A 492 -14.07 -3.72 18.66
N LYS A 493 -14.23 -5.02 18.95
CA LYS A 493 -15.19 -5.52 19.96
C LYS A 493 -14.94 -4.98 21.38
N ASP A 494 -13.75 -4.50 21.66
CA ASP A 494 -13.33 -3.92 22.94
C ASP A 494 -13.20 -2.39 22.83
N GLU A 495 -13.89 -1.79 21.87
CA GLU A 495 -13.94 -0.33 21.60
C GLU A 495 -12.63 0.30 21.06
N GLY A 496 -11.70 -0.51 20.56
CA GLY A 496 -10.49 -0.03 19.88
C GLY A 496 -10.69 0.24 18.39
N LEU A 497 -9.59 0.61 17.70
CA LEU A 497 -9.58 0.75 16.25
C LEU A 497 -9.31 -0.57 15.52
N GLY A 498 -8.73 -1.58 16.19
CA GLY A 498 -8.57 -2.93 15.66
C GLY A 498 -7.23 -3.23 14.96
N PHE A 499 -6.31 -2.29 14.86
CA PHE A 499 -5.00 -2.52 14.23
C PHE A 499 -4.22 -3.66 14.88
N SER A 500 -3.38 -4.34 14.11
CA SER A 500 -2.50 -5.38 14.62
C SER A 500 -1.35 -4.81 15.45
N TYR A 501 -0.72 -3.75 14.92
CA TYR A 501 0.39 -3.04 15.52
C TYR A 501 0.27 -1.54 15.28
N LYS A 502 1.06 -0.79 16.06
CA LYS A 502 1.27 0.66 15.91
C LYS A 502 2.77 0.95 15.85
N TRP A 503 3.22 1.81 14.96
CA TRP A 503 4.57 2.36 14.99
C TRP A 503 4.81 3.15 16.27
N ASN A 504 5.94 2.91 16.94
CA ASN A 504 6.30 3.66 18.16
C ASN A 504 7.10 4.92 17.82
N MET A 505 6.41 5.92 17.30
CA MET A 505 7.02 7.21 16.94
C MET A 505 7.55 7.96 18.19
N GLY A 506 6.89 7.82 19.33
CA GLY A 506 7.33 8.45 20.59
C GLY A 506 8.68 7.91 21.03
N TRP A 507 8.86 6.59 21.06
CA TRP A 507 10.16 5.98 21.34
C TRP A 507 11.23 6.43 20.33
N MET A 508 10.90 6.43 19.05
CA MET A 508 11.84 6.81 17.99
C MET A 508 12.37 8.23 18.20
N ASN A 509 11.48 9.19 18.44
CA ASN A 509 11.86 10.58 18.67
C ASN A 509 12.75 10.75 19.92
N ASP A 510 12.31 10.25 21.07
CA ASP A 510 13.07 10.34 22.32
C ASP A 510 14.44 9.67 22.21
N PHE A 511 14.48 8.48 21.59
CA PHE A 511 15.70 7.72 21.41
C PHE A 511 16.69 8.41 20.47
N LEU A 512 16.25 8.89 19.31
CA LEU A 512 17.13 9.57 18.35
C LEU A 512 17.62 10.92 18.91
N GLU A 513 16.78 11.67 19.60
CA GLU A 513 17.21 12.91 20.29
C GLU A 513 18.28 12.60 21.33
N TYR A 514 18.10 11.56 22.15
CA TYR A 514 19.14 11.14 23.12
C TYR A 514 20.42 10.72 22.40
N MET A 515 20.35 9.98 21.29
CA MET A 515 21.53 9.49 20.60
C MET A 515 22.36 10.58 19.93
N LYS A 516 21.72 11.67 19.48
CA LYS A 516 22.40 12.86 18.90
C LYS A 516 23.23 13.66 19.91
N LEU A 517 22.92 13.56 21.20
CA LEU A 517 23.58 14.35 22.23
C LEU A 517 25.07 14.01 22.33
N ASP A 518 25.90 15.05 22.52
CA ASP A 518 27.27 14.84 22.97
C ASP A 518 27.27 13.99 24.25
N PRO A 519 28.18 13.00 24.40
CA PRO A 519 28.20 12.11 25.56
C PRO A 519 28.16 12.81 26.92
N TYR A 520 28.74 14.01 27.04
CA TYR A 520 28.70 14.79 28.26
C TYR A 520 27.27 15.21 28.64
N PHE A 521 26.42 15.55 27.66
CA PHE A 521 25.06 16.01 27.92
C PHE A 521 24.06 14.88 28.13
N LYS A 522 24.38 13.65 27.74
CA LYS A 522 23.49 12.50 27.90
C LYS A 522 23.02 12.27 29.33
N GLN A 523 23.86 12.57 30.33
CA GLN A 523 23.52 12.45 31.74
C GLN A 523 22.32 13.31 32.16
N PHE A 524 22.09 14.44 31.51
CA PHE A 524 20.96 15.33 31.81
C PHE A 524 19.67 14.93 31.09
N HIS A 525 19.74 14.00 30.15
CA HIS A 525 18.65 13.53 29.32
C HIS A 525 18.38 12.03 29.45
N HIS A 526 18.96 11.40 30.46
CA HIS A 526 18.89 9.92 30.64
C HIS A 526 17.44 9.39 30.69
N GLY A 527 16.50 10.20 31.17
CA GLY A 527 15.07 9.88 31.19
C GLY A 527 14.46 9.60 29.82
N GLN A 528 14.95 10.23 28.73
CA GLN A 528 14.46 9.96 27.37
C GLN A 528 14.68 8.50 26.96
N LEU A 529 15.76 7.87 27.41
CA LEU A 529 16.06 6.47 27.13
C LEU A 529 15.08 5.51 27.83
N CYS A 530 14.59 5.90 29.00
CA CYS A 530 13.77 5.04 29.86
C CYS A 530 12.26 5.31 29.72
N PHE A 531 11.86 6.47 29.23
CA PHE A 531 10.47 6.94 29.24
C PHE A 531 9.51 6.02 28.48
N SER A 532 9.91 5.51 27.33
CA SER A 532 9.08 4.64 26.48
C SER A 532 8.60 3.38 27.21
N LEU A 533 9.35 2.89 28.19
CA LEU A 533 9.00 1.72 29.00
C LEU A 533 7.84 1.99 29.97
N SER A 534 7.48 3.27 30.21
CA SER A 534 6.32 3.63 31.03
C SER A 534 5.00 3.37 30.31
N TYR A 535 5.00 3.33 28.96
CA TYR A 535 3.79 3.14 28.15
C TYR A 535 3.88 1.95 27.16
N HIS A 536 4.98 1.19 27.12
CA HIS A 536 5.19 0.11 26.15
C HIS A 536 4.12 -1.00 26.15
N LEU A 537 3.33 -1.11 27.23
CA LEU A 537 2.22 -2.05 27.36
C LEU A 537 0.86 -1.45 26.94
N SER A 538 0.79 -0.15 26.62
CA SER A 538 -0.47 0.50 26.23
C SER A 538 -0.98 0.07 24.86
N GLU A 539 -0.05 -0.25 23.95
CA GLU A 539 -0.30 -0.68 22.59
C GLU A 539 0.66 -1.81 22.20
N LYS A 540 0.43 -2.43 21.05
CA LYS A 540 1.35 -3.40 20.44
C LYS A 540 2.24 -2.66 19.46
N TYR A 541 3.50 -2.48 19.84
CA TYR A 541 4.40 -1.60 19.12
C TYR A 541 5.35 -2.32 18.16
N ILE A 542 5.60 -1.64 17.02
CA ILE A 542 6.79 -1.83 16.19
C ILE A 542 7.73 -0.65 16.48
N LEU A 543 8.96 -0.93 16.88
CA LEU A 543 10.01 0.06 16.97
C LEU A 543 10.51 0.37 15.57
N VAL A 544 10.48 1.63 15.18
CA VAL A 544 10.79 2.04 13.82
C VAL A 544 12.01 2.95 13.78
N LEU A 545 12.92 2.64 12.87
CA LEU A 545 13.96 3.53 12.38
C LEU A 545 13.74 3.64 10.88
N SER A 546 12.70 4.40 10.50
CA SER A 546 12.11 4.46 9.17
C SER A 546 12.82 5.42 8.22
N HIS A 547 12.35 5.46 6.97
CA HIS A 547 12.82 6.37 5.94
C HIS A 547 12.75 7.85 6.35
N ASP A 548 11.69 8.25 7.07
CA ASP A 548 11.46 9.64 7.48
C ASP A 548 12.59 10.23 8.32
N GLU A 549 13.33 9.38 9.03
CA GLU A 549 14.38 9.83 9.92
C GLU A 549 15.72 10.09 9.24
N VAL A 550 15.84 9.79 7.96
CA VAL A 550 17.12 9.86 7.22
C VAL A 550 17.03 10.71 5.95
N VAL A 551 16.13 11.68 5.93
CA VAL A 551 15.85 12.60 4.82
C VAL A 551 15.73 14.05 5.30
N HIS A 552 15.65 14.98 4.36
CA HIS A 552 15.30 16.37 4.58
C HIS A 552 16.16 17.12 5.64
N GLY A 553 17.47 16.89 5.64
CA GLY A 553 18.40 17.55 6.57
C GLY A 553 18.44 16.93 7.96
N LYS A 554 17.81 15.76 8.16
CA LYS A 554 17.84 15.03 9.44
C LYS A 554 19.12 14.21 9.64
N CYS A 555 20.00 14.10 8.66
CA CYS A 555 21.18 13.24 8.57
C CYS A 555 20.88 11.73 8.53
N SER A 556 21.82 10.92 8.01
CA SER A 556 21.78 9.45 8.16
C SER A 556 21.91 9.04 9.64
N LEU A 557 21.52 7.81 10.00
CA LEU A 557 21.67 7.34 11.39
C LEU A 557 23.12 7.43 11.88
N LEU A 558 24.09 7.07 11.04
CA LEU A 558 25.51 7.20 11.38
C LEU A 558 25.88 8.66 11.69
N ASN A 559 25.42 9.59 10.86
CA ASN A 559 25.77 11.00 11.01
C ASN A 559 24.98 11.72 12.12
N LYS A 560 23.92 11.11 12.65
CA LYS A 560 23.30 11.55 13.91
C LYS A 560 24.18 11.24 15.14
N MET A 561 25.07 10.24 15.04
CA MET A 561 25.93 9.87 16.17
C MET A 561 27.01 10.92 16.43
N PRO A 562 27.23 11.33 17.70
CA PRO A 562 28.24 12.29 18.07
C PRO A 562 29.66 11.68 18.07
N GLY A 563 30.66 12.54 18.09
CA GLY A 563 32.07 12.18 18.27
C GLY A 563 32.85 12.06 16.96
N LEU A 564 34.05 11.47 17.06
CA LEU A 564 34.94 11.22 15.93
C LEU A 564 34.45 10.00 15.13
N THR A 565 34.97 9.82 13.93
CA THR A 565 34.53 8.75 12.99
C THR A 565 34.41 7.38 13.70
N GLY A 566 35.44 6.94 14.42
CA GLY A 566 35.40 5.63 15.11
C GLY A 566 34.34 5.56 16.23
N ASP A 567 34.10 6.67 16.93
CA ASP A 567 33.10 6.75 17.99
C ASP A 567 31.69 6.69 17.42
N LYS A 568 31.45 7.26 16.22
CA LYS A 568 30.14 7.19 15.54
C LYS A 568 29.71 5.74 15.25
N TYR A 569 30.61 4.91 14.71
CA TYR A 569 30.31 3.50 14.46
C TYR A 569 30.09 2.72 15.76
N ALA A 570 30.87 2.99 16.80
CA ALA A 570 30.66 2.38 18.11
C ALA A 570 29.33 2.80 18.74
N ALA A 571 29.00 4.09 18.71
CA ALA A 571 27.73 4.63 19.21
C ALA A 571 26.52 4.05 18.44
N LEU A 572 26.64 3.91 17.12
CA LEU A 572 25.59 3.31 16.29
C LEU A 572 25.35 1.83 16.64
N LYS A 573 26.41 1.05 16.93
CA LYS A 573 26.25 -0.32 17.43
C LYS A 573 25.59 -0.38 18.80
N ALA A 574 25.93 0.53 19.71
CA ALA A 574 25.24 0.65 21.00
C ALA A 574 23.75 1.01 20.82
N ALA A 575 23.46 1.92 19.89
CA ALA A 575 22.07 2.29 19.53
C ALA A 575 21.29 1.08 19.02
N PHE A 576 21.83 0.34 18.07
CA PHE A 576 21.20 -0.90 17.58
C PHE A 576 21.06 -1.95 18.69
N GLY A 577 22.03 -2.06 19.60
CA GLY A 577 21.92 -2.95 20.76
C GLY A 577 20.71 -2.61 21.64
N PHE A 578 20.45 -1.31 21.87
CA PHE A 578 19.25 -0.89 22.59
C PHE A 578 17.97 -1.14 21.79
N PHE A 579 17.97 -0.81 20.50
CA PHE A 579 16.84 -1.08 19.60
C PHE A 579 16.40 -2.55 19.60
N TYR A 580 17.34 -3.49 19.46
CA TYR A 580 17.01 -4.92 19.49
C TYR A 580 16.63 -5.42 20.89
N GLY A 581 17.23 -4.88 21.93
CA GLY A 581 16.94 -5.25 23.31
C GLY A 581 15.60 -4.70 23.84
N HIS A 582 15.13 -3.55 23.36
CA HIS A 582 13.87 -2.94 23.78
C HIS A 582 12.66 -3.78 23.36
N PRO A 583 11.58 -3.91 24.18
CA PRO A 583 10.35 -4.57 23.77
C PRO A 583 9.71 -3.94 22.53
N GLY A 584 9.14 -4.78 21.67
CA GLY A 584 8.47 -4.41 20.43
C GLY A 584 9.10 -5.06 19.20
N LYS A 585 8.32 -5.18 18.11
CA LYS A 585 8.81 -5.67 16.82
C LYS A 585 9.79 -4.67 16.22
N LYS A 586 10.52 -5.04 15.19
CA LYS A 586 11.65 -4.26 14.65
C LYS A 586 11.40 -3.85 13.21
N LEU A 587 11.65 -2.57 12.90
CA LEU A 587 11.68 -2.08 11.53
C LEU A 587 12.94 -1.23 11.34
N LEU A 588 13.71 -1.56 10.31
CA LEU A 588 14.90 -0.84 9.91
C LEU A 588 14.81 -0.50 8.42
N PHE A 589 14.97 0.79 8.11
CA PHE A 589 15.01 1.25 6.72
C PHE A 589 16.29 0.83 6.02
N MET A 590 16.19 0.49 4.74
CA MET A 590 17.28 0.06 3.88
C MET A 590 18.51 0.99 3.94
N GLY A 591 19.70 0.40 3.94
CA GLY A 591 20.99 1.11 4.02
C GLY A 591 21.46 1.38 5.45
N GLN A 592 20.58 1.32 6.44
CA GLN A 592 20.96 1.53 7.84
C GLN A 592 21.77 0.34 8.39
N GLU A 593 21.54 -0.86 7.87
CA GLU A 593 22.21 -2.10 8.24
C GLU A 593 23.69 -2.15 7.89
N PHE A 594 24.16 -1.23 7.02
CA PHE A 594 25.58 -1.05 6.74
C PHE A 594 26.04 0.41 6.95
N ALA A 595 25.26 1.19 7.72
CA ALA A 595 25.60 2.56 8.10
C ALA A 595 25.76 3.51 6.92
N GLN A 596 24.79 3.56 6.00
CA GLN A 596 24.71 4.55 4.92
C GLN A 596 25.14 5.94 5.44
N GLU A 597 26.09 6.60 4.75
CA GLU A 597 26.61 7.90 5.20
C GLU A 597 25.76 9.08 4.77
N ARG A 598 25.29 9.05 3.53
CA ARG A 598 24.42 10.09 2.97
C ARG A 598 22.98 9.89 3.45
N GLU A 599 22.22 10.97 3.51
CA GLU A 599 20.77 10.88 3.57
C GLU A 599 20.22 10.09 2.38
N TRP A 600 19.13 9.39 2.60
CA TRP A 600 18.43 8.69 1.54
C TRP A 600 17.86 9.68 0.50
N SER A 601 17.82 9.24 -0.75
CA SER A 601 17.14 9.92 -1.85
C SER A 601 16.60 8.86 -2.82
N GLU A 602 15.39 9.07 -3.27
CA GLU A 602 14.71 8.24 -4.28
C GLU A 602 15.42 8.26 -5.63
N MET A 603 16.22 9.30 -5.88
CA MET A 603 16.87 9.54 -7.18
C MET A 603 18.08 8.63 -7.42
N ARG A 604 18.63 7.98 -6.42
CA ARG A 604 19.90 7.23 -6.54
C ARG A 604 19.89 5.93 -5.72
N SER A 605 20.75 4.99 -6.08
CA SER A 605 21.00 3.77 -5.32
C SER A 605 21.51 4.05 -3.90
N LEU A 606 21.35 3.08 -3.02
CA LEU A 606 22.15 3.01 -1.80
C LEU A 606 23.64 2.93 -2.13
N ASP A 607 24.48 3.39 -1.20
CA ASP A 607 25.94 3.44 -1.36
C ASP A 607 26.60 2.07 -1.12
N TRP A 608 26.21 1.05 -1.91
CA TRP A 608 26.67 -0.34 -1.75
C TRP A 608 28.20 -0.49 -1.73
N PHE A 609 28.94 0.45 -2.33
CA PHE A 609 30.41 0.49 -2.28
C PHE A 609 30.97 0.70 -0.87
N LEU A 610 30.15 1.16 0.10
CA LEU A 610 30.56 1.29 1.50
C LEU A 610 30.88 -0.07 2.12
N LEU A 611 30.27 -1.15 1.62
CA LEU A 611 30.56 -2.51 2.06
C LEU A 611 32.01 -2.99 1.71
N ASP A 612 32.74 -2.26 0.89
CA ASP A 612 34.17 -2.49 0.66
C ASP A 612 35.07 -1.92 1.79
N GLN A 613 34.48 -1.20 2.75
CA GLN A 613 35.18 -0.54 3.84
C GLN A 613 34.95 -1.24 5.18
N GLU A 614 36.02 -1.49 5.93
CA GLU A 614 35.97 -2.23 7.21
C GLU A 614 34.96 -1.71 8.23
N PRO A 615 34.78 -0.38 8.47
CA PRO A 615 33.82 0.09 9.46
C PRO A 615 32.36 -0.27 9.09
N HIS A 616 32.00 -0.20 7.81
CA HIS A 616 30.68 -0.55 7.30
C HIS A 616 30.45 -2.05 7.32
N GLN A 617 31.47 -2.85 6.95
CA GLN A 617 31.42 -4.32 7.13
C GLN A 617 31.19 -4.70 8.60
N GLY A 618 31.80 -3.96 9.54
CA GLY A 618 31.62 -4.18 10.96
C GLY A 618 30.18 -3.95 11.43
N ILE A 619 29.52 -2.89 10.95
CA ILE A 619 28.09 -2.63 11.23
C ILE A 619 27.22 -3.70 10.58
N HIS A 620 27.47 -4.03 9.32
CA HIS A 620 26.70 -5.03 8.57
C HIS A 620 26.76 -6.41 9.27
N ALA A 621 27.96 -6.83 9.68
CA ALA A 621 28.14 -8.07 10.44
C ALA A 621 27.45 -8.02 11.81
N PHE A 622 27.46 -6.86 12.49
CA PHE A 622 26.79 -6.67 13.76
C PHE A 622 25.27 -6.80 13.62
N ILE A 623 24.66 -6.14 12.62
CA ILE A 623 23.22 -6.25 12.36
C ILE A 623 22.83 -7.68 12.00
N LYS A 624 23.60 -8.34 11.14
CA LYS A 624 23.37 -9.77 10.80
C LYS A 624 23.33 -10.67 12.01
N ASP A 625 24.27 -10.48 12.93
CA ASP A 625 24.33 -11.28 14.17
C ASP A 625 23.22 -10.89 15.18
N MET A 626 22.81 -9.61 15.22
CA MET A 626 21.66 -9.15 16.00
C MET A 626 20.34 -9.71 15.48
N ASN A 627 20.15 -9.73 14.15
CA ASN A 627 19.00 -10.35 13.50
C ASN A 627 18.95 -11.85 13.84
N LYS A 628 20.06 -12.53 13.72
CA LYS A 628 20.17 -13.94 14.10
C LYS A 628 19.82 -14.17 15.58
N LEU A 629 20.36 -13.36 16.47
CA LEU A 629 20.06 -13.43 17.91
C LEU A 629 18.55 -13.20 18.16
N TYR A 630 17.95 -12.23 17.45
CA TYR A 630 16.52 -11.93 17.54
C TYR A 630 15.67 -13.13 17.11
N LEU A 631 16.00 -13.77 16.00
CA LEU A 631 15.25 -14.93 15.48
C LEU A 631 15.40 -16.19 16.34
N GLU A 632 16.61 -16.44 16.86
CA GLU A 632 16.93 -17.66 17.61
C GLU A 632 16.55 -17.59 19.09
N ASN A 633 16.17 -16.41 19.61
CA ASN A 633 15.90 -16.23 21.04
C ASN A 633 14.53 -15.60 21.31
N ASP A 634 13.58 -16.42 21.78
CA ASP A 634 12.20 -16.00 22.06
C ASP A 634 12.09 -14.95 23.19
N ALA A 635 13.14 -14.71 23.96
CA ALA A 635 13.17 -13.63 24.93
C ALA A 635 13.04 -12.23 24.29
N LEU A 636 13.37 -12.08 23.00
CA LEU A 636 13.37 -10.79 22.32
C LEU A 636 12.03 -10.44 21.65
N TYR A 637 11.08 -11.39 21.52
CA TYR A 637 9.83 -11.12 20.82
C TYR A 637 8.57 -11.77 21.42
N TYR A 638 8.69 -12.84 22.22
CA TYR A 638 7.54 -13.63 22.65
C TYR A 638 6.64 -12.90 23.64
N ASN A 639 7.24 -12.13 24.56
CA ASN A 639 6.58 -11.41 25.64
C ASN A 639 6.67 -9.88 25.48
N ASP A 640 6.70 -9.36 24.24
CA ASP A 640 6.82 -7.90 23.99
C ASP A 640 5.69 -7.08 24.62
N SER A 641 4.49 -7.66 24.69
CA SER A 641 3.28 -7.02 25.25
C SER A 641 2.90 -7.58 26.62
N ASP A 642 3.86 -8.20 27.33
CA ASP A 642 3.64 -8.76 28.66
C ASP A 642 4.64 -8.15 29.66
N VAL A 643 4.14 -7.77 30.85
CA VAL A 643 4.93 -7.21 31.93
C VAL A 643 6.13 -8.10 32.33
N MET A 644 5.99 -9.42 32.13
CA MET A 644 7.05 -10.38 32.44
C MET A 644 8.19 -10.37 31.41
N GLY A 645 7.99 -9.79 30.23
CA GLY A 645 8.97 -9.82 29.14
C GLY A 645 10.18 -8.90 29.33
N PHE A 646 10.05 -7.90 30.18
CA PHE A 646 11.10 -6.87 30.40
C PHE A 646 11.21 -6.51 31.88
N GLU A 647 12.45 -6.31 32.36
CA GLU A 647 12.70 -5.73 33.68
C GLU A 647 14.02 -4.94 33.68
N TRP A 648 13.97 -3.71 34.21
CA TRP A 648 15.18 -2.94 34.46
C TRP A 648 16.01 -3.58 35.57
N MET A 649 17.30 -3.79 35.30
CA MET A 649 18.28 -4.14 36.32
C MET A 649 18.95 -2.88 36.86
N ASP A 650 19.15 -1.90 35.98
CA ASP A 650 19.68 -0.59 36.34
C ASP A 650 19.29 0.45 35.26
N CYS A 651 18.60 1.52 35.63
CA CYS A 651 18.24 2.62 34.76
C CYS A 651 18.45 3.98 35.43
N GLU A 652 19.11 4.03 36.57
CA GLU A 652 19.27 5.22 37.39
C GLU A 652 20.67 5.89 37.28
N ARG A 653 21.61 5.26 36.54
CA ARG A 653 22.99 5.76 36.41
C ARG A 653 23.13 6.83 35.31
N ALA A 654 22.46 7.93 35.51
CA ALA A 654 22.52 9.04 34.57
C ALA A 654 23.95 9.59 34.39
N GLU A 655 24.74 9.68 35.46
CA GLU A 655 26.10 10.22 35.46
C GLU A 655 27.10 9.42 34.62
N THR A 656 26.84 8.13 34.40
CA THR A 656 27.64 7.26 33.51
C THR A 656 26.93 6.96 32.20
N SER A 657 25.69 7.39 32.05
CA SER A 657 24.82 7.09 30.87
C SER A 657 24.84 5.60 30.49
N THR A 658 24.72 4.74 31.51
CA THR A 658 24.67 3.28 31.35
C THR A 658 23.31 2.75 31.78
N VAL A 659 22.82 1.72 31.10
CA VAL A 659 21.60 1.01 31.46
C VAL A 659 21.82 -0.51 31.41
N ALA A 660 21.03 -1.22 32.21
CA ALA A 660 20.97 -2.68 32.14
C ALA A 660 19.54 -3.16 32.34
N PHE A 661 19.15 -4.16 31.56
CA PHE A 661 17.82 -4.76 31.64
C PHE A 661 17.85 -6.24 31.21
N VAL A 662 16.79 -6.95 31.52
CA VAL A 662 16.62 -8.33 31.10
C VAL A 662 15.42 -8.49 30.20
N ARG A 663 15.53 -9.44 29.27
CA ARG A 663 14.46 -9.91 28.40
C ARG A 663 14.15 -11.36 28.73
N ARG A 664 12.85 -11.68 28.79
CA ARG A 664 12.38 -13.01 29.17
C ARG A 664 11.44 -13.58 28.11
N GLY A 665 11.74 -14.81 27.67
CA GLY A 665 10.95 -15.55 26.70
C GLY A 665 9.87 -16.42 27.33
N LYS A 666 9.41 -17.39 26.56
CA LYS A 666 8.39 -18.36 26.97
C LYS A 666 8.86 -19.27 28.10
N THR A 667 10.14 -19.62 28.13
CA THR A 667 10.75 -20.54 29.11
C THR A 667 11.70 -19.77 30.03
N MET A 668 12.09 -20.37 31.15
CA MET A 668 13.08 -19.77 32.06
C MET A 668 14.53 -20.07 31.66
N LYS A 669 14.73 -20.65 30.47
CA LYS A 669 16.07 -20.94 29.92
C LYS A 669 16.42 -19.89 28.86
N LYS A 670 17.72 -19.66 28.65
CA LYS A 670 18.24 -18.75 27.64
C LYS A 670 17.65 -17.33 27.71
N GLN A 671 17.52 -16.85 28.95
CA GLN A 671 17.14 -15.46 29.17
C GLN A 671 18.31 -14.55 28.79
N LEU A 672 18.00 -13.30 28.41
CA LEU A 672 19.03 -12.34 28.00
C LEU A 672 19.11 -11.17 28.97
N MET A 673 20.34 -10.72 29.27
CA MET A 673 20.61 -9.48 29.97
C MET A 673 21.44 -8.57 29.06
N PHE A 674 20.94 -7.37 28.83
CA PHE A 674 21.61 -6.33 28.07
C PHE A 674 22.24 -5.34 29.03
N ILE A 675 23.49 -4.97 28.76
CA ILE A 675 24.23 -3.94 29.50
C ILE A 675 24.79 -2.97 28.44
N LEU A 676 24.44 -1.69 28.53
CA LEU A 676 24.79 -0.69 27.52
C LEU A 676 25.53 0.48 28.14
N ASN A 677 26.50 1.01 27.39
CA ASN A 677 27.29 2.18 27.71
C ASN A 677 27.20 3.19 26.55
N PHE A 678 26.64 4.35 26.80
CA PHE A 678 26.48 5.40 25.80
C PHE A 678 27.56 6.49 25.89
N THR A 679 28.66 6.23 26.59
CA THR A 679 29.80 7.14 26.75
C THR A 679 31.09 6.54 26.21
N PRO A 680 32.09 7.35 25.80
CA PRO A 680 33.39 6.88 25.34
C PRO A 680 34.31 6.43 26.50
N VAL A 681 33.76 6.23 27.70
CA VAL A 681 34.52 5.84 28.90
C VAL A 681 34.32 4.34 29.17
N ALA A 682 35.42 3.57 29.28
CA ALA A 682 35.36 2.18 29.66
C ALA A 682 35.12 2.02 31.16
N HIS A 683 34.39 0.99 31.56
CA HIS A 683 34.23 0.59 32.96
C HIS A 683 34.92 -0.75 33.20
N GLU A 684 36.10 -0.73 33.82
CA GLU A 684 36.93 -1.94 34.05
C GLU A 684 36.22 -2.95 34.94
N GLN A 685 35.44 -2.50 35.91
CA GLN A 685 34.66 -3.32 36.84
C GLN A 685 33.26 -2.75 37.02
N TYR A 686 32.43 -2.88 35.99
CA TYR A 686 31.05 -2.47 36.05
C TYR A 686 30.23 -3.48 36.85
N THR A 687 29.74 -3.05 38.01
CA THR A 687 28.91 -3.91 38.88
C THR A 687 27.46 -3.52 38.73
N VAL A 688 26.59 -4.47 38.46
CA VAL A 688 25.15 -4.25 38.22
C VAL A 688 24.35 -5.37 38.91
N LYS A 689 23.09 -5.05 39.27
CA LYS A 689 22.12 -6.01 39.80
C LYS A 689 21.90 -7.14 38.79
N ALA A 690 21.87 -8.38 39.26
CA ALA A 690 21.57 -9.58 38.47
C ALA A 690 20.18 -10.12 38.83
N PRO A 691 19.41 -10.65 37.87
CA PRO A 691 18.07 -11.17 38.09
C PRO A 691 18.00 -12.42 38.98
N CYS A 692 19.09 -13.16 39.04
CA CYS A 692 19.23 -14.38 39.85
C CYS A 692 20.70 -14.72 40.12
N GLY A 693 20.93 -15.69 41.00
CA GLY A 693 22.24 -16.31 41.15
C GLY A 693 22.55 -17.25 39.98
N GLY A 694 23.83 -17.51 39.74
CA GLY A 694 24.26 -18.45 38.69
C GLY A 694 25.36 -17.90 37.80
N THR A 695 25.41 -18.44 36.58
CA THR A 695 26.45 -18.15 35.61
C THR A 695 25.84 -17.43 34.41
N PHE A 696 26.48 -16.32 34.03
CA PHE A 696 26.12 -15.50 32.86
C PHE A 696 27.22 -15.64 31.82
N ARG A 697 26.82 -15.90 30.57
CA ARG A 697 27.74 -16.09 29.45
C ARG A 697 27.60 -14.95 28.47
N GLU A 698 28.68 -14.25 28.17
CA GLU A 698 28.68 -13.26 27.08
C GLU A 698 28.52 -14.00 25.75
N ILE A 699 27.46 -13.63 25.03
CA ILE A 699 27.10 -14.20 23.71
C ILE A 699 27.26 -13.18 22.59
N LEU A 700 27.21 -11.89 22.92
CA LEU A 700 27.45 -10.81 21.97
C LEU A 700 28.06 -9.62 22.71
N ASN A 701 29.07 -9.01 22.07
CA ASN A 701 29.69 -7.77 22.52
C ASN A 701 30.04 -6.94 21.30
N SER A 702 29.50 -5.71 21.22
CA SER A 702 29.71 -4.82 20.07
C SER A 702 31.16 -4.33 19.90
N ASP A 703 32.03 -4.53 20.92
CA ASP A 703 33.47 -4.24 20.85
C ASP A 703 34.29 -5.45 20.31
N ALA A 704 33.64 -6.52 19.85
CA ALA A 704 34.34 -7.64 19.25
C ALA A 704 35.07 -7.27 17.95
N PRO A 705 36.25 -7.84 17.66
CA PRO A 705 37.06 -7.49 16.47
C PRO A 705 36.29 -7.66 15.15
N LYS A 706 35.42 -8.67 15.04
CA LYS A 706 34.60 -8.93 13.86
C LYS A 706 33.61 -7.79 13.51
N TYR A 707 33.38 -6.89 14.45
CA TYR A 707 32.55 -5.67 14.27
C TYR A 707 33.40 -4.39 14.25
N GLY A 708 34.72 -4.52 14.05
CA GLY A 708 35.65 -3.39 14.07
C GLY A 708 35.90 -2.82 15.48
N GLY A 709 35.65 -3.61 16.53
CA GLY A 709 35.90 -3.21 17.92
C GLY A 709 37.33 -3.49 18.38
N ARG A 710 37.67 -3.06 19.61
CA ARG A 710 38.99 -3.17 20.22
C ARG A 710 39.31 -4.55 20.77
N GLY A 711 38.30 -5.45 20.86
CA GLY A 711 38.44 -6.83 21.26
C GLY A 711 38.59 -7.08 22.76
N ARG A 712 38.22 -6.13 23.61
CA ARG A 712 38.19 -6.32 25.06
C ARG A 712 36.87 -6.95 25.49
N LEU A 713 36.86 -8.29 25.56
CA LEU A 713 35.68 -9.12 25.82
C LEU A 713 35.73 -9.71 27.23
N ASN A 714 34.60 -10.13 27.76
CA ASN A 714 34.51 -10.93 29.00
C ASN A 714 34.70 -12.40 28.65
N GLU A 715 35.97 -12.88 28.60
CA GLU A 715 36.35 -14.21 28.12
C GLU A 715 35.85 -15.36 28.96
N SER A 716 35.65 -15.14 30.27
CA SER A 716 35.23 -16.18 31.23
C SER A 716 33.76 -16.01 31.60
N PRO A 717 33.02 -17.12 31.86
CA PRO A 717 31.66 -16.99 32.35
C PRO A 717 31.59 -16.16 33.63
N ILE A 718 30.73 -15.17 33.68
CA ILE A 718 30.56 -14.26 34.81
C ILE A 718 29.65 -14.94 35.83
N LYS A 719 30.06 -14.93 37.12
CA LYS A 719 29.26 -15.48 38.23
C LYS A 719 28.60 -14.37 39.02
N ALA A 720 27.29 -14.43 39.14
CA ALA A 720 26.56 -13.54 40.05
C ALA A 720 26.85 -13.91 41.51
N LYS A 721 27.20 -12.87 42.30
CA LYS A 721 27.48 -12.99 43.73
C LYS A 721 26.24 -12.62 44.52
N LYS A 722 25.97 -13.39 45.59
CA LYS A 722 24.89 -13.06 46.51
C LYS A 722 25.31 -11.88 47.39
N VAL A 723 24.44 -10.85 47.42
CA VAL A 723 24.65 -9.66 48.23
C VAL A 723 23.49 -9.56 49.25
N THR A 724 23.88 -9.31 50.52
CA THR A 724 22.88 -9.19 51.59
C THR A 724 22.51 -7.72 51.76
N THR A 725 21.41 -7.26 51.15
CA THR A 725 21.00 -5.86 51.19
C THR A 725 20.13 -5.50 52.40
N ASP A 726 19.46 -6.47 53.05
CA ASP A 726 18.71 -6.20 54.27
C ASP A 726 18.59 -7.52 55.09
N LYS A 727 19.02 -7.46 56.35
CA LYS A 727 18.89 -8.59 57.30
C LYS A 727 17.42 -8.91 57.68
N LYS A 728 16.46 -8.02 57.30
CA LYS A 728 15.02 -8.18 57.61
C LYS A 728 14.21 -8.74 56.47
N LYS A 729 14.65 -8.60 55.20
CA LYS A 729 14.01 -9.22 54.04
C LYS A 729 14.74 -10.46 53.63
N LYS A 730 14.09 -11.62 53.71
CA LYS A 730 14.66 -12.95 53.34
C LYS A 730 14.92 -13.12 51.82
N GLU A 731 14.87 -12.05 51.03
CA GLU A 731 15.09 -12.11 49.58
C GLU A 731 16.59 -12.01 49.28
N ALA A 732 17.09 -12.93 48.48
CA ALA A 732 18.46 -12.91 48.03
C ALA A 732 18.63 -11.92 46.88
N ALA A 733 19.42 -10.87 47.08
CA ALA A 733 19.86 -10.00 45.99
C ALA A 733 21.17 -10.56 45.39
N TYR A 734 21.31 -10.38 44.08
CA TYR A 734 22.50 -10.83 43.34
C TYR A 734 23.08 -9.66 42.53
N GLU A 735 24.41 -9.64 42.39
CA GLU A 735 25.13 -8.70 41.56
C GLU A 735 26.17 -9.45 40.71
N LEU A 736 26.40 -8.93 39.51
CA LEU A 736 27.50 -9.38 38.65
C LEU A 736 28.43 -8.20 38.33
N THR A 737 29.70 -8.54 38.12
CA THR A 737 30.73 -7.55 37.73
C THR A 737 31.34 -7.99 36.41
N CYS A 738 31.38 -7.08 35.44
CA CYS A 738 31.94 -7.33 34.10
C CYS A 738 32.77 -6.12 33.63
N TYR A 739 33.55 -6.32 32.59
CA TYR A 739 34.12 -5.24 31.81
C TYR A 739 33.03 -4.70 30.85
N LEU A 740 32.85 -3.41 30.84
CA LEU A 740 31.91 -2.75 29.95
C LEU A 740 32.66 -1.76 29.03
N PRO A 741 32.79 -2.07 27.70
CA PRO A 741 33.52 -1.22 26.75
C PRO A 741 32.88 0.16 26.57
N PRO A 742 33.64 1.14 26.04
CA PRO A 742 33.07 2.42 25.62
C PRO A 742 32.07 2.25 24.47
N LEU A 743 31.01 3.05 24.47
CA LEU A 743 30.00 3.11 23.38
C LEU A 743 29.61 1.70 22.90
N SER A 744 29.08 0.87 23.81
CA SER A 744 28.92 -0.56 23.57
C SER A 744 27.64 -1.14 24.14
N VAL A 745 27.31 -2.31 23.60
CA VAL A 745 26.34 -3.24 24.17
C VAL A 745 27.04 -4.58 24.46
N VAL A 746 26.77 -5.12 25.64
CA VAL A 746 27.15 -6.47 26.05
C VAL A 746 25.87 -7.25 26.31
N VAL A 747 25.70 -8.42 25.64
CA VAL A 747 24.55 -9.31 25.83
C VAL A 747 25.02 -10.58 26.54
N LEU A 748 24.39 -10.86 27.68
CA LEU A 748 24.67 -12.03 28.50
C LEU A 748 23.48 -13.00 28.46
N GLU A 749 23.74 -14.27 28.16
CA GLU A 749 22.75 -15.35 28.28
C GLU A 749 22.84 -16.02 29.68
N TYR A 750 21.67 -16.30 30.25
CA TYR A 750 21.58 -17.01 31.54
C TYR A 750 20.34 -17.88 31.64
N ASP A 751 20.39 -18.90 32.49
CA ASP A 751 19.23 -19.70 32.88
C ASP A 751 18.69 -19.15 34.21
N TYR A 752 17.43 -18.75 34.23
CA TYR A 752 16.78 -18.29 35.45
C TYR A 752 16.53 -19.48 36.38
N LYS A 753 17.17 -19.47 37.54
CA LYS A 753 16.94 -20.42 38.63
C LYS A 753 16.26 -19.69 39.77
N LYS A 754 15.03 -20.14 40.12
CA LYS A 754 14.32 -19.65 41.31
C LYS A 754 15.15 -19.92 42.58
#